data_2390b4cb22a98a90d1956b0a9faecc9e
#
_entry.id   2390b4cb22a98a90d1956b0a9faecc9e
#
_cell.length_a   1.000
_cell.length_b   1.000
_cell.length_c   1.000
_cell.angle_alpha   90.00
_cell.angle_beta   90.00
_cell.angle_gamma   90.00
#
_symmetry.space_group_name_H-M   'P 1'
#
loop_
_entity.id
_entity.type
_entity.pdbx_description
1 polymer ?
#
loop_
_entity_poly.entity_id
_entity_poly.type
_entity_poly.pdbx_seq_one_letter_code
_entity_poly.pdbx_strand_id
1 'polypeptide(L)'
;MKALLATACLLLGVPAALAAEPAPSWLLVGPHTTYDGVTDDLVTGGLGADGMLGKRPGYADPLHPTAAELRRAALFQPGSAGQGFGRLFGPDVDETSGQKIPGEGKVAGEEYLAYADDGEGKQNVAMLLQIPANLSRERRCIVALPVNGSASLFRDVVDFGFWGLRHGCAAVYTDKGHGDGFDMLEQDSVNVLDGRQVPASEAGRDAHFRADLDDEARAKFLSEWPHRIAFKAAHSKQNPEKDWGEDLLKAIRFAFYQLGRRDPGFTRANTLVIATGSSNGGGAVLYAAEHDAATGANLIDAVVAREPQVQLKPDDRVVVARGGVERRGSGRTLLDYFTFGNLYQPCAVLAVPDIPLKDRIGFAANRCASLHEKGLLDAETLEGQAKESLDRMHAYGWDADTDVGHAFGYFVAPDATATKYANDHGRFDVRDRLCGYSYGAVDKDGRPMPVPPAELAQNFAIAPGGAPAGSIDVINDDDPTGPRRSWVSESKSTGRQDYDLDGAICLRGLVTGQSPEARRVQAGIAEFLASGRLDGKPTIIVHGRNDDRVPVSFSSRPYVGLNDLQDGARSQLRYIEVTNAEHFGTDLPGFDTRMIPLTLYHLRALDLMWDHLTKGAPLPESQVVRTSPRGGEAGHAPPLQAANVPPIPLVPHPGERITVEKGRVTIPE
;
A
#
# COMPACT_ATOMS: atom_id res chain seq x y z
N MET A 1 78.95 -39.08 14.78
CA MET A 1 78.03 -38.44 13.84
C MET A 1 76.66 -39.12 13.98
N LYS A 2 75.74 -38.50 14.71
CA LYS A 2 74.37 -39.00 14.87
C LYS A 2 73.47 -38.01 14.17
N ALA A 3 72.74 -38.45 13.11
CA ALA A 3 71.75 -37.65 12.40
C ALA A 3 70.42 -37.69 13.17
N LEU A 4 69.89 -36.53 13.54
CA LEU A 4 68.51 -36.38 14.03
C LEU A 4 67.58 -36.20 12.81
N LEU A 5 66.62 -37.10 12.63
CA LEU A 5 65.45 -36.93 11.78
C LEU A 5 64.43 -36.07 12.58
N ALA A 6 64.09 -34.92 12.06
CA ALA A 6 62.95 -34.15 12.57
C ALA A 6 61.71 -34.54 11.76
N THR A 7 60.71 -35.13 12.42
CA THR A 7 59.38 -35.45 11.84
C THR A 7 58.49 -34.19 11.98
N ALA A 8 58.17 -33.57 10.83
CA ALA A 8 57.20 -32.47 10.78
C ALA A 8 55.78 -33.03 10.78
N CYS A 9 55.01 -32.85 11.85
CA CYS A 9 53.59 -33.07 11.92
C CYS A 9 52.85 -31.91 11.19
N LEU A 10 52.29 -32.19 9.99
CA LEU A 10 51.32 -31.31 9.37
C LEU A 10 49.97 -31.43 10.17
N LEU A 11 49.67 -30.40 10.93
CA LEU A 11 48.36 -30.17 11.48
C LEU A 11 47.45 -29.71 10.32
N LEU A 12 46.64 -30.60 9.77
CA LEU A 12 45.49 -30.23 8.93
C LEU A 12 44.50 -29.49 9.80
N GLY A 13 44.48 -28.16 9.68
CA GLY A 13 43.44 -27.33 10.30
C GLY A 13 42.08 -27.68 9.68
N VAL A 14 41.20 -28.30 10.47
CA VAL A 14 39.78 -28.42 10.17
C VAL A 14 39.25 -27.00 10.10
N PRO A 15 38.61 -26.57 9.00
CA PRO A 15 37.98 -25.25 8.98
C PRO A 15 36.91 -25.22 10.08
N ALA A 16 37.06 -24.32 11.02
CA ALA A 16 36.01 -24.03 12.02
C ALA A 16 34.75 -23.71 11.21
N ALA A 17 33.69 -24.50 11.40
CA ALA A 17 32.38 -24.15 10.90
C ALA A 17 32.06 -22.75 11.45
N LEU A 18 31.92 -21.78 10.57
CA LEU A 18 31.46 -20.45 10.94
C LEU A 18 30.13 -20.62 11.68
N ALA A 19 30.13 -20.35 12.97
CA ALA A 19 28.90 -20.37 13.75
C ALA A 19 27.93 -19.39 13.10
N ALA A 20 26.69 -19.86 12.82
CA ALA A 20 25.67 -19.00 12.29
C ALA A 20 25.51 -17.78 13.20
N GLU A 21 25.42 -16.60 12.61
CA GLU A 21 25.18 -15.37 13.38
C GLU A 21 23.94 -15.52 14.26
N PRO A 22 23.95 -15.04 15.51
CA PRO A 22 22.76 -15.09 16.35
C PRO A 22 21.63 -14.27 15.73
N ALA A 23 20.40 -14.70 15.99
CA ALA A 23 19.25 -13.94 15.53
C ALA A 23 19.31 -12.51 16.12
N PRO A 24 18.97 -11.48 15.31
CA PRO A 24 18.79 -10.13 15.84
C PRO A 24 17.79 -10.14 17.01
N SER A 25 18.05 -9.33 18.04
CA SER A 25 17.23 -9.34 19.28
C SER A 25 15.77 -8.95 19.03
N TRP A 26 15.50 -8.20 17.98
CA TRP A 26 14.16 -7.78 17.57
C TRP A 26 13.44 -8.84 16.72
N LEU A 27 14.11 -9.90 16.27
CA LEU A 27 13.54 -10.89 15.34
C LEU A 27 12.91 -12.07 16.11
N LEU A 28 11.60 -12.20 15.99
CA LEU A 28 10.84 -13.36 16.44
C LEU A 28 10.43 -14.19 15.22
N VAL A 29 11.14 -15.33 15.02
CA VAL A 29 10.85 -16.23 13.90
C VAL A 29 9.65 -17.11 14.24
N GLY A 30 8.65 -17.09 13.39
CA GLY A 30 7.41 -17.85 13.49
C GLY A 30 7.40 -19.13 12.64
N PRO A 31 6.25 -19.51 12.07
CA PRO A 31 6.09 -20.71 11.23
C PRO A 31 7.01 -20.76 10.03
N HIS A 32 7.46 -21.97 9.70
CA HIS A 32 8.18 -22.31 8.47
C HIS A 32 7.43 -23.43 7.74
N THR A 33 7.19 -23.25 6.44
CA THR A 33 6.45 -24.22 5.62
C THR A 33 7.16 -24.42 4.28
N THR A 34 7.13 -25.65 3.76
CA THR A 34 7.65 -25.98 2.44
C THR A 34 6.50 -26.36 1.53
N TYR A 35 6.53 -25.84 0.31
CA TYR A 35 5.51 -26.06 -0.73
C TYR A 35 6.12 -26.78 -1.93
N ASP A 36 5.36 -27.76 -2.46
CA ASP A 36 5.81 -28.65 -3.56
C ASP A 36 5.71 -28.01 -4.97
N GLY A 37 4.98 -26.89 -5.09
CA GLY A 37 4.70 -26.25 -6.38
C GLY A 37 3.67 -27.00 -7.24
N VAL A 38 2.97 -27.96 -6.67
CA VAL A 38 1.96 -28.78 -7.36
C VAL A 38 0.62 -28.69 -6.62
N THR A 39 0.57 -29.20 -5.38
CA THR A 39 -0.64 -29.18 -4.55
C THR A 39 -0.81 -27.86 -3.82
N ASP A 40 0.30 -27.22 -3.44
CA ASP A 40 0.37 -25.87 -2.92
C ASP A 40 1.68 -25.21 -3.38
N ASP A 41 1.72 -23.87 -3.43
CA ASP A 41 2.86 -23.14 -3.96
C ASP A 41 3.00 -21.74 -3.32
N LEU A 42 4.15 -21.09 -3.56
CA LEU A 42 4.46 -19.80 -2.96
C LEU A 42 3.59 -18.64 -3.48
N VAL A 43 3.01 -18.75 -4.68
CA VAL A 43 2.35 -17.65 -5.39
C VAL A 43 0.84 -17.76 -5.38
N THR A 44 0.31 -18.94 -5.75
CA THR A 44 -1.11 -19.12 -6.02
C THR A 44 -1.84 -19.93 -4.93
N GLY A 45 -1.12 -20.44 -3.92
CA GLY A 45 -1.72 -21.31 -2.90
C GLY A 45 -2.30 -22.60 -3.49
N GLY A 46 -1.69 -23.11 -4.58
CA GLY A 46 -2.12 -24.30 -5.30
C GLY A 46 -3.19 -24.07 -6.36
N LEU A 47 -3.76 -22.87 -6.46
CA LEU A 47 -4.84 -22.56 -7.41
C LEU A 47 -4.37 -22.51 -8.88
N GLY A 48 -3.10 -22.11 -9.10
CA GLY A 48 -2.60 -21.76 -10.43
C GLY A 48 -3.20 -20.45 -10.95
N ALA A 49 -2.63 -19.89 -12.02
CA ALA A 49 -3.06 -18.61 -12.59
C ALA A 49 -4.53 -18.63 -13.03
N ASP A 50 -4.99 -19.72 -13.63
CA ASP A 50 -6.41 -19.86 -14.05
C ASP A 50 -7.34 -19.95 -12.84
N GLY A 51 -6.93 -20.62 -11.75
CA GLY A 51 -7.71 -20.67 -10.50
C GLY A 51 -7.81 -19.30 -9.82
N MET A 52 -6.78 -18.44 -9.97
CA MET A 52 -6.81 -17.06 -9.47
C MET A 52 -7.85 -16.18 -10.19
N LEU A 53 -8.26 -16.54 -11.40
CA LEU A 53 -9.33 -15.90 -12.15
C LEU A 53 -10.72 -16.45 -11.79
N GLY A 54 -10.77 -17.49 -11.00
CA GLY A 54 -11.98 -18.21 -10.62
C GLY A 54 -12.70 -17.61 -9.42
N LYS A 55 -13.41 -18.48 -8.72
CA LYS A 55 -14.14 -18.14 -7.49
C LYS A 55 -13.18 -18.17 -6.29
N ARG A 56 -13.34 -17.19 -5.38
CA ARG A 56 -12.58 -17.16 -4.11
C ARG A 56 -12.72 -18.49 -3.35
N PRO A 57 -11.61 -19.06 -2.86
CA PRO A 57 -11.66 -20.27 -2.02
C PRO A 57 -12.50 -20.03 -0.77
N GLY A 58 -13.28 -21.03 -0.39
CA GLY A 58 -13.98 -21.07 0.88
C GLY A 58 -13.15 -21.74 1.98
N TYR A 59 -13.75 -21.85 3.15
CA TYR A 59 -13.22 -22.56 4.32
C TYR A 59 -14.03 -23.81 4.58
N ALA A 60 -13.40 -24.91 4.98
CA ALA A 60 -14.10 -26.14 5.36
C ALA A 60 -14.98 -25.89 6.61
N ASP A 61 -14.42 -25.19 7.59
CA ASP A 61 -15.17 -24.64 8.72
C ASP A 61 -14.88 -23.13 8.83
N PRO A 62 -15.81 -22.25 8.45
CA PRO A 62 -15.59 -20.80 8.54
C PRO A 62 -15.40 -20.27 9.97
N LEU A 63 -15.80 -21.04 11.00
CA LEU A 63 -15.61 -20.66 12.39
C LEU A 63 -14.21 -21.04 12.90
N HIS A 64 -13.57 -22.04 12.29
CA HIS A 64 -12.26 -22.54 12.68
C HIS A 64 -11.38 -22.81 11.44
N PRO A 65 -11.11 -21.79 10.62
CA PRO A 65 -10.30 -21.95 9.41
C PRO A 65 -8.86 -22.33 9.79
N THR A 66 -8.27 -23.20 8.98
CA THR A 66 -6.86 -23.56 9.15
C THR A 66 -5.94 -22.45 8.62
N ALA A 67 -4.69 -22.39 9.10
CA ALA A 67 -3.69 -21.45 8.59
C ALA A 67 -3.49 -21.57 7.07
N ALA A 68 -3.52 -22.80 6.51
CA ALA A 68 -3.40 -23.03 5.08
C ALA A 68 -4.59 -22.46 4.28
N GLU A 69 -5.82 -22.58 4.80
CA GLU A 69 -6.99 -21.99 4.16
C GLU A 69 -6.97 -20.46 4.21
N LEU A 70 -6.57 -19.87 5.35
CA LEU A 70 -6.41 -18.43 5.52
C LEU A 70 -5.36 -17.88 4.57
N ARG A 71 -4.20 -18.54 4.46
CA ARG A 71 -3.14 -18.19 3.53
C ARG A 71 -3.63 -18.23 2.07
N ARG A 72 -4.30 -19.33 1.66
CA ARG A 72 -4.84 -19.47 0.30
C ARG A 72 -5.86 -18.38 -0.01
N ALA A 73 -6.73 -18.05 0.94
CA ALA A 73 -7.70 -16.97 0.78
C ALA A 73 -7.01 -15.58 0.70
N ALA A 74 -5.93 -15.37 1.45
CA ALA A 74 -5.14 -14.13 1.42
C ALA A 74 -4.33 -13.97 0.13
N LEU A 75 -3.78 -15.05 -0.42
CA LEU A 75 -3.13 -15.08 -1.74
C LEU A 75 -4.12 -14.82 -2.88
N PHE A 76 -5.39 -15.20 -2.71
CA PHE A 76 -6.41 -15.02 -3.73
C PHE A 76 -6.73 -13.52 -3.92
N GLN A 77 -5.96 -12.90 -4.76
CA GLN A 77 -6.15 -11.52 -5.22
C GLN A 77 -6.38 -11.58 -6.73
N PRO A 78 -7.64 -11.77 -7.20
CA PRO A 78 -7.92 -11.94 -8.64
C PRO A 78 -7.58 -10.69 -9.45
N GLY A 79 -7.03 -9.71 -8.78
CA GLY A 79 -6.64 -8.38 -9.17
C GLY A 79 -6.72 -8.15 -10.65
N SER A 80 -7.74 -7.50 -11.13
CA SER A 80 -7.74 -7.11 -12.52
C SER A 80 -7.98 -8.23 -13.53
N ALA A 81 -8.75 -9.27 -13.18
CA ALA A 81 -9.02 -10.40 -14.08
C ALA A 81 -9.47 -9.96 -15.49
N GLY A 82 -10.28 -8.92 -15.59
CA GLY A 82 -10.68 -8.32 -16.87
C GLY A 82 -9.60 -7.47 -17.56
N GLN A 83 -8.46 -7.25 -16.92
CA GLN A 83 -7.48 -6.23 -17.30
C GLN A 83 -6.21 -6.79 -17.93
N GLY A 84 -6.20 -8.04 -18.32
CA GLY A 84 -5.06 -8.68 -18.96
C GLY A 84 -4.25 -9.62 -18.07
N PHE A 85 -4.61 -9.80 -16.80
CA PHE A 85 -4.06 -10.85 -15.94
C PHE A 85 -4.28 -12.23 -16.59
N GLY A 86 -3.26 -13.09 -16.52
CA GLY A 86 -3.27 -14.38 -17.19
C GLY A 86 -3.11 -14.32 -18.72
N ARG A 87 -2.91 -13.13 -19.30
CA ARG A 87 -2.81 -12.93 -20.74
C ARG A 87 -1.75 -11.91 -21.17
N LEU A 88 -1.67 -10.76 -20.53
CA LEU A 88 -0.66 -9.73 -20.78
C LEU A 88 0.34 -9.63 -19.63
N PHE A 89 -0.04 -10.07 -18.44
CA PHE A 89 0.78 -10.12 -17.25
C PHE A 89 0.22 -11.15 -16.27
N GLY A 90 0.97 -11.47 -15.25
CA GLY A 90 0.58 -12.45 -14.23
C GLY A 90 1.68 -13.52 -14.02
N PRO A 91 1.53 -14.39 -13.03
CA PRO A 91 2.59 -15.32 -12.65
C PRO A 91 2.95 -16.33 -13.73
N ASP A 92 2.06 -16.58 -14.69
CA ASP A 92 2.25 -17.51 -15.82
C ASP A 92 2.44 -16.82 -17.18
N VAL A 93 2.70 -15.51 -17.19
CA VAL A 93 2.86 -14.72 -18.42
C VAL A 93 4.17 -13.94 -18.38
N ASP A 94 4.92 -13.96 -19.48
CA ASP A 94 6.03 -13.04 -19.72
C ASP A 94 5.46 -11.70 -20.21
N GLU A 95 5.59 -10.65 -19.45
CA GLU A 95 4.99 -9.33 -19.68
C GLU A 95 5.62 -8.53 -20.81
N THR A 96 6.78 -8.96 -21.27
CA THR A 96 7.46 -8.36 -22.43
C THR A 96 6.93 -8.93 -23.73
N SER A 97 6.81 -10.25 -23.81
CA SER A 97 6.33 -10.96 -25.03
C SER A 97 4.83 -11.27 -25.00
N GLY A 98 4.17 -11.25 -23.83
CA GLY A 98 2.79 -11.68 -23.63
C GLY A 98 2.61 -13.22 -23.79
N GLN A 99 3.70 -13.99 -23.75
CA GLN A 99 3.64 -15.44 -23.91
C GLN A 99 3.42 -16.15 -22.58
N LYS A 100 2.65 -17.26 -22.61
CA LYS A 100 2.47 -18.11 -21.45
C LYS A 100 3.78 -18.80 -21.06
N ILE A 101 4.06 -18.81 -19.76
CA ILE A 101 5.17 -19.54 -19.14
C ILE A 101 4.64 -20.88 -18.62
N PRO A 102 5.33 -22.00 -18.81
CA PRO A 102 4.91 -23.30 -18.28
C PRO A 102 4.82 -23.31 -16.74
N GLY A 103 3.91 -24.12 -16.18
CA GLY A 103 3.79 -24.35 -14.74
C GLY A 103 2.68 -23.59 -14.05
N GLU A 104 1.74 -22.98 -14.82
CA GLU A 104 0.54 -22.30 -14.28
C GLU A 104 0.85 -21.21 -13.26
N GLY A 105 2.06 -20.64 -13.29
CA GLY A 105 2.49 -19.61 -12.33
C GLY A 105 2.81 -20.14 -10.93
N LYS A 106 2.78 -21.45 -10.72
CA LYS A 106 3.09 -22.11 -9.46
C LYS A 106 4.59 -22.12 -9.21
N VAL A 107 5.01 -21.83 -7.98
CA VAL A 107 6.41 -21.79 -7.57
C VAL A 107 6.61 -22.64 -6.32
N ALA A 108 7.39 -23.72 -6.42
CA ALA A 108 7.83 -24.50 -5.27
C ALA A 108 8.83 -23.71 -4.41
N GLY A 109 8.85 -23.96 -3.10
CA GLY A 109 9.85 -23.33 -2.23
C GLY A 109 9.50 -23.37 -0.75
N GLU A 110 10.15 -22.51 0.00
CA GLU A 110 10.00 -22.38 1.44
C GLU A 110 9.45 -20.99 1.81
N GLU A 111 8.64 -20.96 2.86
CA GLU A 111 8.03 -19.74 3.38
C GLU A 111 8.27 -19.64 4.89
N TYR A 112 8.75 -18.48 5.34
CA TYR A 112 8.99 -18.16 6.74
C TYR A 112 8.17 -16.94 7.12
N LEU A 113 7.42 -17.05 8.20
CA LEU A 113 6.77 -15.92 8.84
C LEU A 113 7.59 -15.46 10.05
N ALA A 114 7.58 -14.16 10.33
CA ALA A 114 8.29 -13.59 11.47
C ALA A 114 7.66 -12.28 11.91
N TYR A 115 7.98 -11.87 13.15
CA TYR A 115 7.75 -10.50 13.61
C TYR A 115 9.08 -9.77 13.81
N ALA A 116 9.10 -8.47 13.51
CA ALA A 116 9.97 -7.54 14.20
C ALA A 116 9.22 -7.10 15.47
N ASP A 117 9.67 -7.63 16.61
CA ASP A 117 9.03 -7.43 17.91
C ASP A 117 9.53 -6.12 18.54
N ASP A 118 8.60 -5.34 19.12
CA ASP A 118 8.91 -4.12 19.89
C ASP A 118 9.49 -4.41 21.29
N GLY A 119 9.55 -5.70 21.69
CA GLY A 119 9.98 -6.17 23.00
C GLY A 119 8.82 -6.41 23.96
N GLU A 120 7.64 -5.88 23.68
CA GLU A 120 6.45 -5.99 24.53
C GLU A 120 5.35 -6.87 23.91
N GLY A 121 5.43 -7.19 22.62
CA GLY A 121 4.42 -7.94 21.89
C GLY A 121 3.10 -7.19 21.71
N LYS A 122 3.11 -5.86 21.84
CA LYS A 122 1.90 -5.03 21.67
C LYS A 122 1.65 -4.63 20.22
N GLN A 123 2.73 -4.47 19.46
CA GLN A 123 2.66 -4.16 18.04
C GLN A 123 3.80 -4.84 17.30
N ASN A 124 3.55 -6.05 16.84
CA ASN A 124 4.50 -6.81 16.05
C ASN A 124 4.44 -6.39 14.59
N VAL A 125 5.58 -5.99 14.00
CA VAL A 125 5.69 -5.74 12.55
C VAL A 125 5.86 -7.09 11.85
N ALA A 126 4.84 -7.51 11.10
CA ALA A 126 4.85 -8.81 10.47
C ALA A 126 5.74 -8.84 9.21
N MET A 127 6.42 -9.95 9.01
CA MET A 127 7.31 -10.21 7.88
C MET A 127 7.07 -11.61 7.31
N LEU A 128 7.17 -11.70 5.99
CA LEU A 128 7.08 -12.95 5.22
C LEU A 128 8.33 -13.06 4.34
N LEU A 129 9.02 -14.18 4.38
CA LEU A 129 10.11 -14.49 3.45
C LEU A 129 9.75 -15.72 2.63
N GLN A 130 9.79 -15.59 1.32
CA GLN A 130 9.61 -16.66 0.35
C GLN A 130 10.94 -16.95 -0.35
N ILE A 131 11.37 -18.22 -0.33
CA ILE A 131 12.60 -18.69 -0.97
C ILE A 131 12.22 -19.73 -2.01
N PRO A 132 12.32 -19.42 -3.32
CA PRO A 132 11.94 -20.37 -4.36
C PRO A 132 12.91 -21.55 -4.43
N ALA A 133 12.43 -22.72 -4.84
CA ALA A 133 13.26 -23.92 -4.97
C ALA A 133 14.41 -23.75 -5.98
N ASN A 134 14.21 -22.91 -6.99
CA ASN A 134 15.21 -22.54 -8.01
C ASN A 134 16.03 -21.31 -7.62
N LEU A 135 16.15 -20.98 -6.31
CA LEU A 135 16.95 -19.85 -5.83
C LEU A 135 18.31 -19.77 -6.52
N SER A 136 18.60 -18.65 -7.19
CA SER A 136 19.83 -18.47 -7.95
C SER A 136 21.06 -18.34 -7.04
N ARG A 137 22.05 -19.19 -7.26
CA ARG A 137 23.36 -19.09 -6.57
C ARG A 137 24.39 -18.29 -7.37
N GLU A 138 24.19 -18.19 -8.68
CA GLU A 138 25.08 -17.43 -9.56
C GLU A 138 24.76 -15.94 -9.51
N ARG A 139 23.46 -15.62 -9.46
CA ARG A 139 22.95 -14.23 -9.40
C ARG A 139 22.05 -14.11 -8.19
N ARG A 140 22.67 -14.03 -7.00
CA ARG A 140 21.94 -13.90 -5.74
C ARG A 140 21.17 -12.61 -5.71
N CYS A 141 19.90 -12.68 -5.35
CA CYS A 141 19.02 -11.50 -5.27
C CYS A 141 17.93 -11.66 -4.24
N ILE A 142 17.52 -10.51 -3.70
CA ILE A 142 16.36 -10.34 -2.82
C ILE A 142 15.49 -9.25 -3.43
N VAL A 143 14.19 -9.50 -3.52
CA VAL A 143 13.18 -8.48 -3.78
C VAL A 143 12.49 -8.17 -2.46
N ALA A 144 12.50 -6.89 -2.06
CA ALA A 144 11.96 -6.44 -0.78
C ALA A 144 10.70 -5.61 -1.00
N LEU A 145 9.60 -6.05 -0.38
CA LEU A 145 8.25 -5.59 -0.68
C LEU A 145 7.50 -5.17 0.61
N PRO A 146 7.41 -3.88 0.92
CA PRO A 146 6.44 -3.43 1.90
C PRO A 146 5.06 -3.47 1.23
N VAL A 147 4.11 -4.17 1.87
CA VAL A 147 2.78 -4.37 1.29
C VAL A 147 2.02 -3.06 1.08
N ASN A 148 1.17 -3.00 0.08
CA ASN A 148 0.32 -1.85 -0.16
C ASN A 148 -0.82 -1.77 0.89
N GLY A 149 -1.30 -0.57 1.19
CA GLY A 149 -2.32 -0.35 2.20
C GLY A 149 -1.90 -0.86 3.58
N SER A 150 -2.85 -1.09 4.48
CA SER A 150 -2.68 -1.82 5.74
C SER A 150 -3.17 -3.26 5.54
N ALA A 151 -2.67 -3.91 4.48
CA ALA A 151 -3.15 -5.20 4.02
C ALA A 151 -2.37 -6.37 4.62
N SER A 152 -2.87 -7.58 4.36
CA SER A 152 -2.17 -8.83 4.64
C SER A 152 -0.82 -8.90 3.94
N LEU A 153 0.16 -9.56 4.56
CA LEU A 153 1.48 -9.84 3.98
C LEU A 153 1.43 -10.50 2.60
N PHE A 154 0.35 -11.21 2.29
CA PHE A 154 0.17 -11.94 1.03
C PHE A 154 -0.38 -11.09 -0.11
N ARG A 155 -0.80 -9.84 0.18
CA ARG A 155 -1.50 -8.97 -0.78
C ARG A 155 -0.76 -8.82 -2.11
N ASP A 156 0.52 -8.51 -2.06
CA ASP A 156 1.29 -8.15 -3.24
C ASP A 156 2.04 -9.33 -3.88
N VAL A 157 1.90 -10.55 -3.32
CA VAL A 157 2.56 -11.76 -3.86
C VAL A 157 2.13 -12.00 -5.31
N VAL A 158 0.83 -12.01 -5.58
CA VAL A 158 0.26 -12.27 -6.90
C VAL A 158 0.19 -11.03 -7.79
N ASP A 159 0.23 -9.83 -7.20
CA ASP A 159 0.17 -8.58 -7.97
C ASP A 159 1.51 -8.33 -8.69
N PHE A 160 2.64 -8.45 -7.96
CA PHE A 160 3.98 -8.25 -8.53
C PHE A 160 5.12 -8.98 -7.80
N GLY A 161 4.90 -9.52 -6.60
CA GLY A 161 5.93 -10.23 -5.84
C GLY A 161 6.43 -11.51 -6.52
N PHE A 162 5.56 -12.19 -7.28
CA PHE A 162 5.91 -13.37 -8.09
C PHE A 162 7.07 -13.09 -9.07
N TRP A 163 7.24 -11.84 -9.49
CA TRP A 163 8.30 -11.43 -10.40
C TRP A 163 9.69 -11.81 -9.85
N GLY A 164 9.94 -11.52 -8.57
CA GLY A 164 11.20 -11.87 -7.92
C GLY A 164 11.42 -13.38 -7.86
N LEU A 165 10.40 -14.14 -7.43
CA LEU A 165 10.48 -15.60 -7.33
C LEU A 165 10.75 -16.25 -8.69
N ARG A 166 10.13 -15.75 -9.75
CA ARG A 166 10.33 -16.22 -11.13
C ARG A 166 11.76 -15.97 -11.61
N HIS A 167 12.39 -14.86 -11.19
CA HIS A 167 13.78 -14.55 -11.49
C HIS A 167 14.79 -15.31 -10.61
N GLY A 168 14.32 -16.22 -9.74
CA GLY A 168 15.17 -16.97 -8.82
C GLY A 168 15.69 -16.12 -7.65
N CYS A 169 15.03 -15.01 -7.32
CA CYS A 169 15.30 -14.21 -6.14
C CYS A 169 14.48 -14.71 -4.94
N ALA A 170 14.96 -14.51 -3.74
CA ALA A 170 14.10 -14.54 -2.55
C ALA A 170 13.22 -13.28 -2.53
N ALA A 171 11.99 -13.41 -2.06
CA ALA A 171 11.06 -12.28 -1.88
C ALA A 171 10.76 -12.10 -0.39
N VAL A 172 10.96 -10.90 0.14
CA VAL A 172 10.67 -10.58 1.54
C VAL A 172 9.65 -9.45 1.63
N TYR A 173 8.61 -9.66 2.42
CA TYR A 173 7.51 -8.73 2.61
C TYR A 173 7.47 -8.23 4.04
N THR A 174 6.91 -7.04 4.24
CA THR A 174 6.61 -6.49 5.57
C THR A 174 5.29 -5.74 5.56
N ASP A 175 4.51 -5.87 6.64
CA ASP A 175 3.32 -5.05 6.87
C ASP A 175 3.65 -3.62 7.31
N LYS A 176 4.94 -3.33 7.53
CA LYS A 176 5.46 -2.01 7.92
C LYS A 176 4.72 -1.36 9.09
N GLY A 177 4.30 -2.19 10.07
CA GLY A 177 3.62 -1.72 11.29
C GLY A 177 2.12 -1.45 11.12
N HIS A 178 1.56 -1.61 9.92
CA HIS A 178 0.11 -1.52 9.68
C HIS A 178 -0.53 -2.92 9.74
N GLY A 179 -0.63 -3.63 8.62
CA GLY A 179 -1.15 -4.99 8.55
C GLY A 179 -2.64 -5.11 8.86
N ASP A 180 -3.06 -6.34 9.04
CA ASP A 180 -4.43 -6.81 9.22
C ASP A 180 -4.73 -7.29 10.65
N GLY A 181 -4.02 -6.72 11.64
CA GLY A 181 -4.22 -7.02 13.05
C GLY A 181 -5.51 -6.43 13.61
N PHE A 182 -6.35 -7.29 14.19
CA PHE A 182 -7.58 -6.90 14.88
C PHE A 182 -7.56 -7.38 16.32
N ASP A 183 -8.12 -6.58 17.24
CA ASP A 183 -8.50 -6.99 18.57
C ASP A 183 -10.03 -6.92 18.68
N MET A 184 -10.64 -8.09 18.80
CA MET A 184 -12.09 -8.29 18.94
C MET A 184 -12.47 -8.10 20.39
N LEU A 185 -12.68 -6.86 20.81
CA LEU A 185 -12.80 -6.45 22.21
C LEU A 185 -13.89 -7.21 22.99
N GLU A 186 -15.03 -7.54 22.35
CA GLU A 186 -16.11 -8.29 23.01
C GLU A 186 -15.77 -9.76 23.25
N GLN A 187 -15.07 -10.37 22.30
CA GLN A 187 -14.68 -11.78 22.36
C GLN A 187 -13.34 -11.99 23.08
N ASP A 188 -12.63 -10.92 23.43
CA ASP A 188 -11.25 -10.96 23.95
C ASP A 188 -10.36 -11.86 23.10
N SER A 189 -10.40 -11.65 21.79
CA SER A 189 -9.68 -12.48 20.83
C SER A 189 -8.95 -11.65 19.79
N VAL A 190 -7.78 -12.16 19.36
CA VAL A 190 -6.88 -11.49 18.42
C VAL A 190 -6.45 -12.45 17.33
N ASN A 191 -6.03 -11.94 16.19
CA ASN A 191 -5.37 -12.79 15.22
C ASN A 191 -3.85 -12.89 15.51
N VAL A 192 -3.30 -14.06 15.25
CA VAL A 192 -1.86 -14.33 15.28
C VAL A 192 -1.26 -14.29 13.89
N LEU A 193 0.05 -14.46 13.78
CA LEU A 193 0.83 -14.23 12.54
C LEU A 193 0.34 -15.04 11.32
N ASP A 194 -0.19 -16.24 11.52
CA ASP A 194 -0.76 -17.09 10.46
C ASP A 194 -2.25 -16.82 10.18
N GLY A 195 -2.82 -15.78 10.80
CA GLY A 195 -4.18 -15.30 10.62
C GLY A 195 -5.24 -15.99 11.48
N ARG A 196 -4.89 -17.06 12.21
CA ARG A 196 -5.88 -17.73 13.07
C ARG A 196 -6.30 -16.79 14.20
N GLN A 197 -7.60 -16.80 14.50
CA GLN A 197 -8.16 -16.10 15.62
C GLN A 197 -8.04 -16.97 16.87
N VAL A 198 -7.48 -16.40 17.94
CA VAL A 198 -7.28 -17.10 19.22
C VAL A 198 -7.65 -16.17 20.38
N PRO A 199 -7.98 -16.71 21.59
CA PRO A 199 -8.14 -15.89 22.78
C PRO A 199 -6.89 -15.04 23.03
N ALA A 200 -7.06 -13.78 23.42
CA ALA A 200 -5.95 -12.86 23.63
C ALA A 200 -4.98 -13.35 24.73
N SER A 201 -5.50 -14.09 25.72
CA SER A 201 -4.68 -14.70 26.76
C SER A 201 -3.79 -15.86 26.26
N GLU A 202 -4.19 -16.54 25.19
CA GLU A 202 -3.41 -17.61 24.55
C GLU A 202 -2.38 -17.04 23.58
N ALA A 203 -2.73 -15.98 22.85
CA ALA A 203 -1.83 -15.34 21.90
C ALA A 203 -0.57 -14.78 22.59
N GLY A 204 -0.73 -14.13 23.73
CA GLY A 204 0.39 -13.50 24.41
C GLY A 204 1.18 -12.58 23.49
N ARG A 205 2.49 -12.83 23.35
CA ARG A 205 3.39 -12.07 22.45
C ARG A 205 3.22 -12.40 20.97
N ASP A 206 2.52 -13.49 20.64
CA ASP A 206 2.28 -13.88 19.25
C ASP A 206 1.09 -13.16 18.63
N ALA A 207 0.35 -12.34 19.42
CA ALA A 207 -0.71 -11.49 18.91
C ALA A 207 -0.18 -10.57 17.81
N HIS A 208 -0.86 -10.53 16.67
CA HIS A 208 -0.53 -9.58 15.62
C HIS A 208 -0.74 -8.14 16.09
N PHE A 209 -1.81 -7.94 16.86
CA PHE A 209 -2.11 -6.67 17.52
C PHE A 209 -3.00 -6.92 18.74
N ARG A 210 -2.77 -6.18 19.81
CA ARG A 210 -3.65 -6.07 20.95
C ARG A 210 -3.75 -4.60 21.38
N ALA A 211 -4.99 -4.14 21.57
CA ALA A 211 -5.24 -2.78 22.08
C ALA A 211 -4.66 -2.62 23.51
N ASP A 212 -4.14 -1.44 23.81
CA ASP A 212 -3.58 -1.11 25.13
C ASP A 212 -4.71 -0.83 26.15
N LEU A 213 -5.49 -1.87 26.44
CA LEU A 213 -6.62 -1.84 27.36
C LEU A 213 -6.47 -2.96 28.39
N ASP A 214 -6.60 -2.63 29.67
CA ASP A 214 -6.88 -3.63 30.70
C ASP A 214 -8.36 -4.05 30.68
N ASP A 215 -8.70 -5.10 31.43
CA ASP A 215 -10.06 -5.65 31.45
C ASP A 215 -11.11 -4.65 31.95
N GLU A 216 -10.76 -3.78 32.91
CA GLU A 216 -11.66 -2.76 33.43
C GLU A 216 -11.95 -1.68 32.40
N ALA A 217 -10.90 -1.16 31.75
CA ALA A 217 -11.01 -0.17 30.70
C ALA A 217 -11.79 -0.71 29.48
N ARG A 218 -11.53 -1.99 29.11
CA ARG A 218 -12.25 -2.67 28.03
C ARG A 218 -13.74 -2.82 28.37
N ALA A 219 -14.06 -3.35 29.54
CA ALA A 219 -15.46 -3.52 29.98
C ALA A 219 -16.19 -2.18 30.06
N LYS A 220 -15.54 -1.13 30.56
CA LYS A 220 -16.11 0.23 30.60
C LYS A 220 -16.38 0.74 29.20
N PHE A 221 -15.40 0.65 28.28
CA PHE A 221 -15.55 1.09 26.90
C PHE A 221 -16.72 0.38 26.20
N LEU A 222 -16.80 -0.94 26.31
CA LEU A 222 -17.86 -1.73 25.69
C LEU A 222 -19.24 -1.49 26.30
N SER A 223 -19.32 -1.10 27.56
CA SER A 223 -20.62 -0.73 28.18
C SER A 223 -21.23 0.53 27.59
N GLU A 224 -20.40 1.45 27.09
CA GLU A 224 -20.79 2.68 26.42
C GLU A 224 -20.89 2.52 24.91
N TRP A 225 -19.97 1.75 24.32
CA TRP A 225 -19.78 1.54 22.88
C TRP A 225 -19.71 0.06 22.52
N PRO A 226 -20.83 -0.68 22.57
CA PRO A 226 -20.85 -2.10 22.23
C PRO A 226 -20.53 -2.32 20.74
N HIS A 227 -20.05 -3.52 20.41
CA HIS A 227 -19.75 -3.97 19.03
C HIS A 227 -18.63 -3.19 18.34
N ARG A 228 -17.71 -2.61 19.13
CA ARG A 228 -16.52 -1.94 18.60
C ARG A 228 -15.33 -2.87 18.59
N ILE A 229 -14.47 -2.67 17.60
CA ILE A 229 -13.19 -3.36 17.48
C ILE A 229 -12.04 -2.37 17.57
N ALA A 230 -10.88 -2.85 18.00
CA ALA A 230 -9.63 -2.14 17.81
C ALA A 230 -8.90 -2.70 16.57
N PHE A 231 -8.31 -1.80 15.80
CA PHE A 231 -7.66 -2.13 14.55
C PHE A 231 -6.21 -1.62 14.59
N LYS A 232 -5.23 -2.48 14.29
CA LYS A 232 -3.79 -2.18 14.40
C LYS A 232 -3.43 -0.88 13.69
N ALA A 233 -3.87 -0.73 12.45
CA ALA A 233 -3.58 0.41 11.60
C ALA A 233 -4.30 1.72 12.01
N ALA A 234 -4.99 1.74 13.16
CA ALA A 234 -5.64 2.94 13.69
C ALA A 234 -5.43 3.12 15.19
N HIS A 235 -5.23 2.02 15.94
CA HIS A 235 -5.27 2.06 17.41
C HIS A 235 -4.01 1.53 18.09
N SER A 236 -2.93 1.33 17.34
CA SER A 236 -1.65 0.85 17.88
C SER A 236 -0.97 1.85 18.81
N LYS A 237 -1.40 3.09 18.85
CA LYS A 237 -0.72 4.20 19.56
C LYS A 237 0.70 4.46 19.06
N GLN A 238 1.01 3.94 17.89
CA GLN A 238 2.26 4.17 17.19
C GLN A 238 2.03 5.12 16.01
N ASN A 239 3.11 5.57 15.40
CA ASN A 239 3.10 6.27 14.13
C ASN A 239 3.89 5.45 13.12
N PRO A 240 3.30 4.39 12.53
CA PRO A 240 4.04 3.44 11.71
C PRO A 240 4.74 4.07 10.51
N GLU A 241 4.18 5.14 9.94
CA GLU A 241 4.76 5.80 8.76
C GLU A 241 6.19 6.27 8.98
N LYS A 242 6.53 6.72 10.19
CA LYS A 242 7.90 7.16 10.50
C LYS A 242 8.91 6.02 10.43
N ASP A 243 8.45 4.79 10.64
CA ASP A 243 9.28 3.60 10.72
C ASP A 243 9.23 2.73 9.45
N TRP A 244 8.37 3.06 8.46
CA TRP A 244 8.22 2.28 7.22
C TRP A 244 9.54 1.94 6.54
N GLY A 245 10.46 2.91 6.47
CA GLY A 245 11.79 2.70 5.89
C GLY A 245 12.60 1.68 6.69
N GLU A 246 12.70 1.85 8.00
CA GLU A 246 13.44 0.94 8.88
C GLU A 246 12.81 -0.46 8.93
N ASP A 247 11.49 -0.56 8.90
CA ASP A 247 10.80 -1.86 8.89
C ASP A 247 11.10 -2.65 7.62
N LEU A 248 11.22 -1.99 6.47
CA LEU A 248 11.69 -2.65 5.26
C LEU A 248 13.15 -3.07 5.37
N LEU A 249 14.02 -2.24 5.95
CA LEU A 249 15.41 -2.63 6.18
C LEU A 249 15.53 -3.80 7.17
N LYS A 250 14.67 -3.89 8.19
CA LYS A 250 14.58 -5.08 9.07
C LYS A 250 14.14 -6.32 8.28
N ALA A 251 13.16 -6.21 7.40
CA ALA A 251 12.73 -7.31 6.54
C ALA A 251 13.88 -7.81 5.63
N ILE A 252 14.69 -6.90 5.06
CA ILE A 252 15.87 -7.25 4.29
C ILE A 252 16.91 -7.98 5.17
N ARG A 253 17.16 -7.50 6.40
CA ARG A 253 18.07 -8.16 7.35
C ARG A 253 17.54 -9.56 7.75
N PHE A 254 16.23 -9.71 7.92
CA PHE A 254 15.59 -11.03 8.14
C PHE A 254 15.85 -11.97 6.97
N ALA A 255 15.70 -11.50 5.73
CA ALA A 255 16.01 -12.31 4.55
C ALA A 255 17.49 -12.74 4.53
N PHE A 256 18.43 -11.83 4.76
CA PHE A 256 19.86 -12.18 4.87
C PHE A 256 20.14 -13.18 5.99
N TYR A 257 19.52 -13.02 7.15
CA TYR A 257 19.65 -13.94 8.27
C TYR A 257 19.23 -15.38 7.89
N GLN A 258 18.07 -15.55 7.27
CA GLN A 258 17.59 -16.89 6.88
C GLN A 258 18.37 -17.46 5.69
N LEU A 259 18.65 -16.67 4.67
CA LEU A 259 19.44 -17.10 3.52
C LEU A 259 20.86 -17.50 3.91
N GLY A 260 21.53 -16.73 4.78
CA GLY A 260 22.88 -17.03 5.28
C GLY A 260 22.94 -18.31 6.11
N ARG A 261 21.88 -18.66 6.84
CA ARG A 261 21.76 -19.95 7.55
C ARG A 261 21.61 -21.13 6.60
N ARG A 262 20.90 -20.93 5.49
CA ARG A 262 20.69 -21.94 4.44
C ARG A 262 21.93 -22.11 3.56
N ASP A 263 22.56 -21.02 3.17
CA ASP A 263 23.78 -20.97 2.34
C ASP A 263 24.65 -19.80 2.77
N PRO A 264 25.75 -20.08 3.51
CA PRO A 264 26.69 -19.03 3.97
C PRO A 264 27.27 -18.16 2.86
N GLY A 265 27.09 -18.59 1.59
CA GLY A 265 27.49 -17.77 0.43
C GLY A 265 26.59 -16.56 0.18
N PHE A 266 25.41 -16.47 0.81
CA PHE A 266 24.56 -15.26 0.72
C PHE A 266 25.08 -14.18 1.67
N THR A 267 25.67 -13.14 1.10
CA THR A 267 26.16 -11.99 1.84
C THR A 267 25.70 -10.70 1.15
N ARG A 268 25.67 -9.60 1.89
CA ARG A 268 25.32 -8.30 1.30
C ARG A 268 26.24 -7.93 0.11
N ALA A 269 27.53 -8.28 0.17
CA ALA A 269 28.50 -7.93 -0.85
C ALA A 269 28.27 -8.58 -2.22
N ASN A 270 27.51 -9.70 -2.26
CA ASN A 270 27.29 -10.46 -3.49
C ASN A 270 25.80 -10.71 -3.81
N THR A 271 24.91 -9.98 -3.16
CA THR A 271 23.45 -10.17 -3.34
C THR A 271 22.84 -8.84 -3.76
N LEU A 272 22.17 -8.81 -4.91
CA LEU A 272 21.38 -7.68 -5.36
C LEU A 272 20.11 -7.57 -4.52
N VAL A 273 19.78 -6.35 -4.11
CA VAL A 273 18.54 -6.06 -3.37
C VAL A 273 17.75 -4.99 -4.12
N ILE A 274 16.58 -5.36 -4.63
CA ILE A 274 15.64 -4.46 -5.27
C ILE A 274 14.48 -4.23 -4.30
N ALA A 275 14.26 -2.99 -3.89
CA ALA A 275 13.08 -2.61 -3.13
C ALA A 275 11.96 -2.18 -4.08
N THR A 276 10.76 -2.77 -3.95
CA THR A 276 9.64 -2.46 -4.82
C THR A 276 8.33 -2.48 -4.07
N GLY A 277 7.39 -1.61 -4.45
CA GLY A 277 6.09 -1.49 -3.79
C GLY A 277 5.15 -0.56 -4.52
N SER A 278 3.89 -0.60 -4.11
CA SER A 278 2.79 0.17 -4.70
C SER A 278 2.09 1.01 -3.62
N SER A 279 1.54 2.16 -3.97
CA SER A 279 0.78 3.00 -3.06
C SER A 279 1.61 3.41 -1.82
N ASN A 280 1.14 3.15 -0.59
CA ASN A 280 1.97 3.38 0.59
C ASN A 280 3.19 2.43 0.66
N GLY A 281 3.12 1.22 0.08
CA GLY A 281 4.29 0.38 -0.14
C GLY A 281 5.31 1.05 -1.09
N GLY A 282 4.84 1.74 -2.13
CA GLY A 282 5.66 2.57 -3.00
C GLY A 282 6.32 3.74 -2.25
N GLY A 283 5.60 4.37 -1.34
CA GLY A 283 6.17 5.36 -0.41
C GLY A 283 7.22 4.75 0.51
N ALA A 284 6.91 3.60 1.10
CA ALA A 284 7.81 2.91 2.03
C ALA A 284 9.14 2.51 1.40
N VAL A 285 9.18 2.09 0.11
CA VAL A 285 10.46 1.78 -0.55
C VAL A 285 11.31 3.04 -0.79
N LEU A 286 10.67 4.19 -1.05
CA LEU A 286 11.39 5.46 -1.15
C LEU A 286 11.95 5.90 0.21
N TYR A 287 11.16 5.80 1.29
CA TYR A 287 11.66 6.05 2.66
C TYR A 287 12.78 5.11 3.06
N ALA A 288 12.69 3.82 2.70
CA ALA A 288 13.75 2.87 2.97
C ALA A 288 15.05 3.25 2.24
N ALA A 289 14.95 3.68 0.98
CA ALA A 289 16.10 4.13 0.20
C ALA A 289 16.72 5.43 0.77
N GLU A 290 15.89 6.39 1.20
CA GLU A 290 16.33 7.60 1.88
C GLU A 290 17.03 7.29 3.22
N HIS A 291 16.44 6.39 4.02
CA HIS A 291 17.01 5.96 5.30
C HIS A 291 18.31 5.17 5.11
N ASP A 292 18.35 4.26 4.13
CA ASP A 292 19.55 3.51 3.73
C ASP A 292 20.70 4.44 3.31
N ALA A 293 20.37 5.47 2.53
CA ALA A 293 21.34 6.51 2.14
C ALA A 293 21.80 7.35 3.34
N ALA A 294 20.87 7.76 4.21
CA ALA A 294 21.19 8.60 5.37
C ALA A 294 22.04 7.89 6.42
N THR A 295 21.82 6.58 6.63
CA THR A 295 22.56 5.76 7.61
C THR A 295 23.79 5.10 7.05
N GLY A 296 23.94 5.05 5.73
CA GLY A 296 25.03 4.32 5.06
C GLY A 296 24.94 2.80 5.23
N ALA A 297 23.76 2.25 5.51
CA ALA A 297 23.55 0.82 5.68
C ALA A 297 23.82 0.02 4.40
N ASN A 298 23.62 0.66 3.23
CA ASN A 298 23.87 0.10 1.89
C ASN A 298 23.19 -1.25 1.67
N LEU A 299 21.94 -1.39 2.12
CA LEU A 299 21.15 -2.61 1.99
C LEU A 299 20.38 -2.70 0.67
N ILE A 300 20.09 -1.56 0.03
CA ILE A 300 19.26 -1.47 -1.18
C ILE A 300 20.13 -1.04 -2.37
N ASP A 301 20.09 -1.77 -3.46
CA ASP A 301 20.81 -1.44 -4.71
C ASP A 301 19.96 -0.60 -5.66
N ALA A 302 18.64 -0.85 -5.73
CA ALA A 302 17.73 -0.13 -6.61
C ALA A 302 16.29 -0.10 -6.08
N VAL A 303 15.50 0.84 -6.59
CA VAL A 303 14.09 1.02 -6.23
C VAL A 303 13.20 1.05 -7.46
N VAL A 304 12.05 0.35 -7.39
CA VAL A 304 10.95 0.52 -8.34
C VAL A 304 9.68 0.79 -7.55
N ALA A 305 9.13 2.00 -7.66
CA ALA A 305 7.94 2.43 -6.93
C ALA A 305 6.77 2.68 -7.89
N ARG A 306 5.62 2.09 -7.60
CA ARG A 306 4.37 2.36 -8.32
C ARG A 306 3.47 3.25 -7.49
N GLU A 307 2.95 4.35 -8.09
CA GLU A 307 1.99 5.27 -7.45
C GLU A 307 2.30 5.58 -5.97
N PRO A 308 3.55 6.00 -5.67
CA PRO A 308 4.02 6.06 -4.30
C PRO A 308 3.30 7.14 -3.49
N GLN A 309 2.73 6.73 -2.34
CA GLN A 309 2.22 7.65 -1.33
C GLN A 309 3.40 8.26 -0.58
N VAL A 310 3.93 9.35 -1.10
CA VAL A 310 5.05 10.08 -0.49
C VAL A 310 4.51 11.29 0.24
N GLN A 311 4.90 11.46 1.51
CA GLN A 311 4.46 12.57 2.33
C GLN A 311 5.40 13.76 2.13
N LEU A 312 4.90 14.78 1.47
CA LEU A 312 5.65 15.97 1.11
C LEU A 312 5.14 17.19 1.87
N LYS A 313 6.04 18.05 2.24
CA LYS A 313 5.70 19.40 2.65
C LYS A 313 5.80 20.33 1.42
N PRO A 314 4.93 21.34 1.30
CA PRO A 314 5.08 22.35 0.26
C PRO A 314 6.47 22.99 0.26
N ASP A 315 7.13 23.01 -0.91
CA ASP A 315 8.42 23.65 -1.12
C ASP A 315 8.38 24.46 -2.41
N ASP A 316 8.40 25.80 -2.31
CA ASP A 316 8.27 26.70 -3.46
C ASP A 316 9.44 26.62 -4.44
N ARG A 317 10.54 25.96 -4.07
CA ARG A 317 11.66 25.67 -4.99
C ARG A 317 11.29 24.58 -6.00
N VAL A 318 10.32 23.73 -5.65
CA VAL A 318 9.77 22.70 -6.55
C VAL A 318 8.67 23.31 -7.40
N VAL A 319 8.85 23.28 -8.71
CA VAL A 319 7.91 23.81 -9.70
C VAL A 319 7.48 22.71 -10.64
N VAL A 320 6.20 22.41 -10.68
CA VAL A 320 5.61 21.49 -11.65
C VAL A 320 4.94 22.30 -12.75
N ALA A 321 5.36 22.11 -14.01
CA ALA A 321 4.83 22.79 -15.17
C ALA A 321 4.18 21.79 -16.13
N ARG A 322 2.93 22.03 -16.53
CA ARG A 322 2.18 21.25 -17.52
C ARG A 322 1.17 22.13 -18.24
N GLY A 323 1.05 21.99 -19.57
CA GLY A 323 0.05 22.72 -20.36
C GLY A 323 0.08 24.25 -20.22
N GLY A 324 1.26 24.81 -20.00
CA GLY A 324 1.40 26.24 -19.75
C GLY A 324 1.03 26.69 -18.34
N VAL A 325 0.59 25.78 -17.46
CA VAL A 325 0.29 26.05 -16.05
C VAL A 325 1.49 25.65 -15.18
N GLU A 326 1.89 26.55 -14.30
CA GLU A 326 2.93 26.31 -13.30
C GLU A 326 2.31 26.24 -11.90
N ARG A 327 2.69 25.21 -11.13
CA ARG A 327 2.33 25.05 -9.72
C ARG A 327 3.60 24.98 -8.89
N ARG A 328 3.71 25.84 -7.88
CA ARG A 328 4.80 25.84 -6.90
C ARG A 328 4.34 25.23 -5.61
N GLY A 329 5.23 24.51 -4.93
CA GLY A 329 4.96 23.93 -3.62
C GLY A 329 3.73 23.02 -3.63
N SER A 330 3.51 22.24 -4.69
CA SER A 330 2.32 21.39 -4.85
C SER A 330 2.35 20.12 -3.99
N GLY A 331 3.53 19.73 -3.46
CA GLY A 331 3.64 18.55 -2.59
C GLY A 331 2.75 18.67 -1.36
N ARG A 332 2.06 17.58 -1.03
CA ARG A 332 1.13 17.50 0.11
C ARG A 332 1.28 16.15 0.82
N THR A 333 0.88 16.12 2.10
CA THR A 333 0.71 14.85 2.81
C THR A 333 -0.64 14.23 2.48
N LEU A 334 -0.74 12.90 2.57
CA LEU A 334 -1.99 12.19 2.30
C LEU A 334 -3.15 12.73 3.14
N LEU A 335 -2.95 12.89 4.44
CA LEU A 335 -4.01 13.39 5.33
C LEU A 335 -4.47 14.78 4.93
N ASP A 336 -3.59 15.62 4.40
CA ASP A 336 -3.95 16.96 3.94
C ASP A 336 -4.90 16.91 2.75
N TYR A 337 -4.54 16.20 1.66
CA TYR A 337 -5.42 16.17 0.49
C TYR A 337 -6.63 15.25 0.68
N PHE A 338 -6.54 14.16 1.46
CA PHE A 338 -7.71 13.31 1.76
C PHE A 338 -8.78 14.04 2.56
N THR A 339 -8.39 14.80 3.59
CA THR A 339 -9.37 15.58 4.37
C THR A 339 -9.98 16.70 3.55
N PHE A 340 -9.27 17.28 2.59
CA PHE A 340 -9.82 18.24 1.65
C PHE A 340 -10.79 17.57 0.68
N GLY A 341 -10.41 16.44 0.08
CA GLY A 341 -11.26 15.64 -0.79
C GLY A 341 -12.53 15.17 -0.05
N ASN A 342 -12.42 14.71 1.19
CA ASN A 342 -13.57 14.31 1.99
C ASN A 342 -14.62 15.44 2.14
N LEU A 343 -14.21 16.69 2.21
CA LEU A 343 -15.15 17.81 2.23
C LEU A 343 -15.88 17.98 0.89
N TYR A 344 -15.14 18.12 -0.22
CA TYR A 344 -15.68 18.66 -1.47
C TYR A 344 -16.00 17.58 -2.52
N GLN A 345 -15.32 16.46 -2.52
CA GLN A 345 -15.44 15.41 -3.54
C GLN A 345 -16.87 14.92 -3.75
N PRO A 346 -17.68 14.64 -2.68
CA PRO A 346 -19.06 14.18 -2.88
C PRO A 346 -19.97 15.19 -3.59
N CYS A 347 -19.74 16.48 -3.39
CA CYS A 347 -20.47 17.52 -4.11
C CYS A 347 -19.93 17.70 -5.54
N ALA A 348 -18.59 17.71 -5.70
CA ALA A 348 -17.91 17.92 -6.97
C ALA A 348 -18.30 16.88 -8.04
N VAL A 349 -18.59 15.61 -7.65
CA VAL A 349 -19.01 14.56 -8.61
C VAL A 349 -20.25 14.92 -9.42
N LEU A 350 -21.10 15.82 -8.91
CA LEU A 350 -22.30 16.28 -9.63
C LEU A 350 -21.94 17.19 -10.82
N ALA A 351 -20.78 17.83 -10.81
CA ALA A 351 -20.30 18.69 -11.88
C ALA A 351 -19.53 17.93 -12.98
N VAL A 352 -19.16 16.66 -12.75
CA VAL A 352 -18.39 15.86 -13.71
C VAL A 352 -19.35 15.11 -14.64
N PRO A 353 -19.32 15.38 -15.96
CA PRO A 353 -20.15 14.65 -16.91
C PRO A 353 -19.77 13.17 -16.98
N ASP A 354 -20.77 12.30 -17.12
CA ASP A 354 -20.60 10.85 -17.36
C ASP A 354 -19.60 10.14 -16.41
N ILE A 355 -19.52 10.62 -15.17
CA ILE A 355 -18.64 10.04 -14.16
C ILE A 355 -19.14 8.62 -13.81
N PRO A 356 -18.26 7.60 -13.85
CA PRO A 356 -18.61 6.25 -13.41
C PRO A 356 -19.03 6.22 -11.94
N LEU A 357 -19.92 5.30 -11.59
CA LEU A 357 -20.40 5.07 -10.22
C LEU A 357 -21.13 6.28 -9.57
N LYS A 358 -21.56 7.27 -10.36
CA LYS A 358 -22.28 8.45 -9.85
C LYS A 358 -23.46 8.07 -8.93
N ASP A 359 -24.21 7.04 -9.31
CA ASP A 359 -25.39 6.59 -8.55
C ASP A 359 -25.03 6.02 -7.16
N ARG A 360 -23.76 5.69 -6.93
CA ARG A 360 -23.26 5.27 -5.63
C ARG A 360 -23.14 6.44 -4.64
N ILE A 361 -23.11 7.69 -5.13
CA ILE A 361 -23.02 8.89 -4.31
C ILE A 361 -24.41 9.50 -4.12
N GLY A 362 -25.31 8.74 -3.48
CA GLY A 362 -26.74 9.05 -3.36
C GLY A 362 -27.05 10.35 -2.57
N PHE A 363 -26.16 10.77 -1.66
CA PHE A 363 -26.35 11.97 -0.82
C PHE A 363 -25.49 13.17 -1.27
N ALA A 364 -24.98 13.15 -2.49
CA ALA A 364 -24.15 14.23 -3.03
C ALA A 364 -24.82 15.62 -2.96
N ALA A 365 -26.12 15.69 -3.31
CA ALA A 365 -26.89 16.93 -3.23
C ALA A 365 -27.02 17.46 -1.77
N ASN A 366 -27.18 16.55 -0.81
CA ASN A 366 -27.20 16.91 0.61
C ASN A 366 -25.85 17.47 1.05
N ARG A 367 -24.72 16.86 0.62
CA ARG A 367 -23.37 17.35 0.91
C ARG A 367 -23.19 18.77 0.34
N CYS A 368 -23.62 19.06 -0.89
CA CYS A 368 -23.58 20.41 -1.46
C CYS A 368 -24.33 21.41 -0.60
N ALA A 369 -25.59 21.09 -0.26
CA ALA A 369 -26.42 21.95 0.59
C ALA A 369 -25.81 22.18 1.98
N SER A 370 -25.27 21.14 2.59
CA SER A 370 -24.62 21.22 3.90
C SER A 370 -23.35 22.06 3.86
N LEU A 371 -22.51 21.92 2.83
CA LEU A 371 -21.34 22.77 2.63
C LEU A 371 -21.71 24.24 2.49
N HIS A 372 -22.78 24.56 1.71
CA HIS A 372 -23.28 25.92 1.57
C HIS A 372 -23.80 26.49 2.92
N GLU A 373 -24.61 25.71 3.65
CA GLU A 373 -25.11 26.11 4.96
C GLU A 373 -23.98 26.41 5.97
N LYS A 374 -22.87 25.69 5.87
CA LYS A 374 -21.65 25.94 6.68
C LYS A 374 -20.78 27.10 6.18
N GLY A 375 -21.16 27.76 5.11
CA GLY A 375 -20.35 28.83 4.48
C GLY A 375 -19.06 28.30 3.81
N LEU A 376 -19.03 27.03 3.48
CA LEU A 376 -17.91 26.40 2.76
C LEU A 376 -18.11 26.45 1.24
N LEU A 377 -19.28 26.84 0.76
CA LEU A 377 -19.59 27.17 -0.64
C LEU A 377 -20.44 28.44 -0.65
N ASP A 378 -20.24 29.26 -1.67
CA ASP A 378 -20.92 30.54 -1.86
C ASP A 378 -22.11 30.46 -2.83
N ALA A 379 -22.09 29.50 -3.76
CA ALA A 379 -23.10 29.32 -4.80
C ALA A 379 -24.47 28.92 -4.19
N GLU A 380 -25.56 29.56 -4.70
CA GLU A 380 -26.91 29.34 -4.21
C GLU A 380 -27.61 28.11 -4.83
N THR A 381 -27.20 27.71 -6.03
CA THR A 381 -27.84 26.60 -6.75
C THR A 381 -27.02 25.31 -6.63
N LEU A 382 -27.67 24.15 -6.70
CA LEU A 382 -26.99 22.85 -6.66
C LEU A 382 -25.92 22.72 -7.75
N GLU A 383 -26.24 23.16 -8.98
CA GLU A 383 -25.28 23.15 -10.09
C GLU A 383 -24.08 24.07 -9.80
N GLY A 384 -24.33 25.29 -9.29
CA GLY A 384 -23.28 26.20 -8.88
C GLY A 384 -22.41 25.64 -7.75
N GLN A 385 -23.02 25.03 -6.74
CA GLN A 385 -22.35 24.42 -5.60
C GLN A 385 -21.44 23.26 -6.05
N ALA A 386 -21.95 22.40 -6.94
CA ALA A 386 -21.19 21.29 -7.49
C ALA A 386 -19.97 21.78 -8.30
N LYS A 387 -20.22 22.78 -9.18
CA LYS A 387 -19.13 23.40 -9.94
C LYS A 387 -18.10 24.08 -9.04
N GLU A 388 -18.54 24.85 -8.06
CA GLU A 388 -17.64 25.49 -7.11
C GLU A 388 -16.80 24.48 -6.34
N SER A 389 -17.40 23.35 -5.91
CA SER A 389 -16.67 22.27 -5.24
C SER A 389 -15.57 21.68 -6.15
N LEU A 390 -15.85 21.44 -7.41
CA LEU A 390 -14.86 20.96 -8.39
C LEU A 390 -13.78 22.02 -8.63
N ASP A 391 -14.14 23.29 -8.82
CA ASP A 391 -13.21 24.38 -9.00
C ASP A 391 -12.26 24.52 -7.78
N ARG A 392 -12.78 24.35 -6.55
CA ARG A 392 -11.99 24.34 -5.31
C ARG A 392 -11.00 23.18 -5.27
N MET A 393 -11.40 21.98 -5.74
CA MET A 393 -10.50 20.84 -5.83
C MET A 393 -9.37 21.11 -6.84
N HIS A 394 -9.69 21.64 -8.01
CA HIS A 394 -8.68 22.00 -9.01
C HIS A 394 -7.73 23.11 -8.51
N ALA A 395 -8.28 24.14 -7.83
CA ALA A 395 -7.47 25.20 -7.22
C ALA A 395 -6.55 24.68 -6.13
N TYR A 396 -7.00 23.62 -5.39
CA TYR A 396 -6.19 22.97 -4.36
C TYR A 396 -5.03 22.17 -4.96
N GLY A 397 -5.19 21.63 -6.16
CA GLY A 397 -4.13 20.96 -6.89
C GLY A 397 -4.49 19.63 -7.56
N TRP A 398 -5.75 19.18 -7.49
CA TRP A 398 -6.17 18.07 -8.35
C TRP A 398 -6.11 18.48 -9.81
N ASP A 399 -5.63 17.60 -10.66
CA ASP A 399 -5.67 17.80 -12.12
C ASP A 399 -7.02 17.34 -12.67
N ALA A 400 -7.51 17.97 -13.75
CA ALA A 400 -8.75 17.55 -14.41
C ALA A 400 -8.71 16.09 -14.92
N ASP A 401 -7.52 15.54 -15.14
CA ASP A 401 -7.37 14.11 -15.48
C ASP A 401 -7.91 13.17 -14.37
N THR A 402 -7.98 13.64 -13.12
CA THR A 402 -8.48 12.84 -11.98
C THR A 402 -9.99 12.91 -11.80
N ASP A 403 -10.69 13.82 -12.48
CA ASP A 403 -12.12 14.10 -12.26
C ASP A 403 -12.99 12.85 -12.46
N VAL A 404 -12.64 12.01 -13.43
CA VAL A 404 -13.35 10.76 -13.71
C VAL A 404 -13.30 9.78 -12.52
N GLY A 405 -12.28 9.90 -11.67
CA GLY A 405 -12.06 9.06 -10.50
C GLY A 405 -12.83 9.49 -9.25
N HIS A 406 -13.29 10.74 -9.15
CA HIS A 406 -13.80 11.30 -7.89
C HIS A 406 -14.94 10.52 -7.25
N ALA A 407 -15.89 9.96 -8.02
CA ALA A 407 -16.97 9.16 -7.46
C ALA A 407 -16.45 7.84 -6.90
N PHE A 408 -15.51 7.19 -7.59
CA PHE A 408 -14.87 5.97 -7.13
C PHE A 408 -13.97 6.23 -5.91
N GLY A 409 -13.14 7.25 -5.96
CA GLY A 409 -12.27 7.65 -4.86
C GLY A 409 -13.06 7.88 -3.58
N TYR A 410 -14.20 8.56 -3.67
CA TYR A 410 -15.07 8.75 -2.51
C TYR A 410 -15.75 7.46 -2.06
N PHE A 411 -16.19 6.61 -3.00
CA PHE A 411 -16.79 5.31 -2.69
C PHE A 411 -15.85 4.37 -1.92
N VAL A 412 -14.53 4.43 -2.15
CA VAL A 412 -13.53 3.62 -1.42
C VAL A 412 -13.13 4.27 -0.08
N ALA A 413 -13.93 5.21 0.37
CA ALA A 413 -13.96 5.80 1.70
C ALA A 413 -12.73 6.68 2.07
N PRO A 414 -12.70 7.96 1.66
CA PRO A 414 -11.69 8.89 2.15
C PRO A 414 -11.83 9.18 3.66
N ASP A 415 -13.02 9.07 4.23
CA ASP A 415 -13.24 9.15 5.67
C ASP A 415 -12.48 8.04 6.43
N ALA A 416 -12.59 6.79 5.98
CA ALA A 416 -11.89 5.65 6.59
C ALA A 416 -10.37 5.81 6.54
N THR A 417 -9.84 6.23 5.40
CA THR A 417 -8.41 6.48 5.24
C THR A 417 -7.96 7.66 6.09
N ALA A 418 -8.69 8.77 6.07
CA ALA A 418 -8.37 9.95 6.87
C ALA A 418 -8.43 9.65 8.37
N THR A 419 -9.47 8.93 8.83
CA THR A 419 -9.61 8.54 10.24
C THR A 419 -8.46 7.66 10.70
N LYS A 420 -8.11 6.63 9.90
CA LYS A 420 -7.00 5.73 10.20
C LYS A 420 -5.69 6.50 10.39
N TYR A 421 -5.28 7.27 9.39
CA TYR A 421 -4.01 8.00 9.43
C TYR A 421 -4.00 9.11 10.49
N ALA A 422 -5.14 9.75 10.76
CA ALA A 422 -5.22 10.73 11.84
C ALA A 422 -4.99 10.07 13.21
N ASN A 423 -5.55 8.87 13.42
CA ASN A 423 -5.31 8.09 14.64
C ASN A 423 -3.85 7.70 14.79
N ASP A 424 -3.22 7.17 13.72
CA ASP A 424 -1.81 6.78 13.72
C ASP A 424 -0.88 7.97 13.99
N HIS A 425 -1.00 9.04 13.20
CA HIS A 425 -0.16 10.22 13.36
C HIS A 425 -0.30 10.86 14.74
N GLY A 426 -1.51 10.89 15.29
CA GLY A 426 -1.77 11.43 16.64
C GLY A 426 -1.53 10.42 17.76
N ARG A 427 -1.23 9.12 17.46
CA ARG A 427 -1.07 8.04 18.44
C ARG A 427 -2.29 7.91 19.36
N PHE A 428 -3.48 7.93 18.78
CA PHE A 428 -4.73 7.74 19.49
C PHE A 428 -5.03 6.26 19.73
N ASP A 429 -5.86 5.97 20.69
CA ASP A 429 -6.37 4.62 20.94
C ASP A 429 -7.87 4.51 20.65
N VAL A 430 -8.41 3.31 20.76
CA VAL A 430 -9.81 3.03 20.42
C VAL A 430 -10.79 3.86 21.26
N ARG A 431 -10.41 4.27 22.49
CA ARG A 431 -11.26 5.06 23.42
C ARG A 431 -11.35 6.54 23.02
N ASP A 432 -10.37 7.03 22.27
CA ASP A 432 -10.32 8.44 21.87
C ASP A 432 -11.45 8.78 20.88
N ARG A 433 -11.90 7.82 20.08
CA ARG A 433 -12.97 7.99 19.08
C ARG A 433 -12.82 9.31 18.32
N LEU A 434 -11.63 9.48 17.75
CA LEU A 434 -11.20 10.74 17.15
C LEU A 434 -12.24 11.24 16.12
N CYS A 435 -12.69 12.48 16.27
CA CYS A 435 -13.76 13.09 15.46
C CYS A 435 -15.10 12.33 15.49
N GLY A 436 -15.39 11.59 16.57
CA GLY A 436 -16.62 10.82 16.71
C GLY A 436 -16.61 9.50 15.93
N TYR A 437 -15.46 9.05 15.44
CA TYR A 437 -15.38 7.81 14.67
C TYR A 437 -14.89 6.62 15.49
N SER A 438 -15.47 5.47 15.19
CA SER A 438 -15.05 4.13 15.66
C SER A 438 -15.17 3.10 14.55
N TYR A 439 -14.80 1.84 14.84
CA TYR A 439 -14.85 0.75 13.87
C TYR A 439 -15.65 -0.44 14.43
N GLY A 440 -16.41 -1.10 13.57
CA GLY A 440 -17.19 -2.27 13.92
C GLY A 440 -17.96 -2.83 12.73
N ALA A 441 -18.59 -3.99 12.89
CA ALA A 441 -19.54 -4.49 11.92
C ALA A 441 -20.85 -3.72 12.01
N VAL A 442 -21.56 -3.64 10.89
CA VAL A 442 -22.86 -2.96 10.81
C VAL A 442 -23.91 -3.84 10.16
N ASP A 443 -25.16 -3.63 10.59
CA ASP A 443 -26.32 -4.27 9.96
C ASP A 443 -26.69 -3.59 8.63
N LYS A 444 -27.78 -4.07 7.99
CA LYS A 444 -28.29 -3.51 6.72
C LYS A 444 -28.73 -2.04 6.83
N ASP A 445 -29.01 -1.55 8.02
CA ASP A 445 -29.44 -0.18 8.27
C ASP A 445 -28.25 0.69 8.71
N GLY A 446 -27.04 0.13 8.70
CA GLY A 446 -25.78 0.78 9.08
C GLY A 446 -25.55 0.86 10.58
N ARG A 447 -26.31 0.16 11.41
CA ARG A 447 -26.17 0.19 12.87
C ARG A 447 -25.10 -0.80 13.34
N PRO A 448 -24.31 -0.47 14.36
CA PRO A 448 -23.32 -1.40 14.89
C PRO A 448 -23.93 -2.72 15.35
N MET A 449 -23.27 -3.82 15.00
CA MET A 449 -23.65 -5.17 15.38
C MET A 449 -22.40 -6.01 15.72
N PRO A 450 -22.56 -7.13 16.44
CA PRO A 450 -21.45 -8.06 16.63
C PRO A 450 -20.86 -8.51 15.29
N VAL A 451 -19.53 -8.61 15.18
CA VAL A 451 -18.89 -9.16 13.98
C VAL A 451 -19.33 -10.61 13.83
N PRO A 452 -19.90 -11.02 12.68
CA PRO A 452 -20.26 -12.41 12.45
C PRO A 452 -19.01 -13.30 12.52
N PRO A 453 -18.97 -14.34 13.37
CA PRO A 453 -17.77 -15.16 13.52
C PRO A 453 -17.24 -15.77 12.22
N ALA A 454 -18.13 -16.16 11.31
CA ALA A 454 -17.76 -16.70 10.00
C ALA A 454 -17.06 -15.69 9.07
N GLU A 455 -17.09 -14.39 9.40
CA GLU A 455 -16.48 -13.33 8.59
C GLU A 455 -15.08 -12.93 9.09
N LEU A 456 -14.67 -13.38 10.29
CA LEU A 456 -13.37 -13.07 10.85
C LEU A 456 -12.21 -13.57 9.98
N ALA A 457 -12.34 -14.78 9.43
CA ALA A 457 -11.37 -15.33 8.48
C ALA A 457 -11.25 -14.48 7.21
N GLN A 458 -12.36 -13.93 6.75
CA GLN A 458 -12.41 -13.08 5.57
C GLN A 458 -11.73 -11.73 5.83
N ASN A 459 -11.83 -11.19 7.03
CA ASN A 459 -11.13 -9.95 7.41
C ASN A 459 -9.61 -10.10 7.29
N PHE A 460 -9.04 -11.22 7.74
CA PHE A 460 -7.62 -11.53 7.52
C PHE A 460 -7.26 -11.59 6.03
N ALA A 461 -8.04 -12.31 5.23
CA ALA A 461 -7.74 -12.53 3.83
C ALA A 461 -7.92 -11.29 2.94
N ILE A 462 -8.87 -10.41 3.27
CA ILE A 462 -9.16 -9.24 2.44
C ILE A 462 -8.42 -8.00 2.93
N ALA A 463 -8.27 -7.84 4.25
CA ALA A 463 -7.76 -6.63 4.93
C ALA A 463 -7.25 -5.55 3.94
N PRO A 464 -8.09 -4.62 3.49
CA PRO A 464 -7.77 -3.75 2.35
C PRO A 464 -7.00 -2.50 2.74
N GLY A 465 -6.37 -2.50 3.89
CA GLY A 465 -5.52 -1.40 4.28
C GLY A 465 -6.20 -0.17 4.86
N GLY A 466 -7.47 -0.21 5.01
CA GLY A 466 -8.30 0.77 5.71
C GLY A 466 -9.64 0.11 5.97
N ALA A 467 -10.37 0.50 6.98
CA ALA A 467 -11.78 0.15 7.03
C ALA A 467 -12.49 0.87 5.85
N PRO A 468 -13.51 0.29 5.26
CA PRO A 468 -14.06 -1.02 5.57
C PRO A 468 -13.23 -2.18 5.00
N ALA A 469 -13.08 -3.22 5.82
CA ALA A 469 -12.43 -4.47 5.45
C ALA A 469 -13.38 -5.63 5.76
N GLY A 470 -13.77 -6.38 4.79
CA GLY A 470 -14.75 -7.45 5.01
C GLY A 470 -16.07 -6.87 5.53
N SER A 471 -16.43 -7.19 6.76
CA SER A 471 -17.63 -6.67 7.44
C SER A 471 -17.40 -5.45 8.32
N ILE A 472 -16.17 -4.92 8.39
CA ILE A 472 -15.81 -3.81 9.26
C ILE A 472 -15.98 -2.49 8.52
N ASP A 473 -16.72 -1.57 9.14
CA ASP A 473 -16.99 -0.23 8.62
C ASP A 473 -16.54 0.87 9.60
N VAL A 474 -16.46 2.10 9.10
CA VAL A 474 -16.34 3.30 9.92
C VAL A 474 -17.72 3.69 10.44
N ILE A 475 -17.82 3.88 11.73
CA ILE A 475 -19.05 4.24 12.42
C ILE A 475 -18.95 5.69 12.87
N ASN A 476 -19.90 6.52 12.49
CA ASN A 476 -20.13 7.82 13.09
C ASN A 476 -20.91 7.61 14.41
N ASP A 477 -20.24 7.78 15.54
CA ASP A 477 -20.82 7.63 16.88
C ASP A 477 -21.68 8.83 17.28
N ASP A 478 -21.54 9.95 16.59
CA ASP A 478 -22.22 11.23 16.89
C ASP A 478 -23.49 11.44 16.04
N ASP A 479 -23.89 10.46 15.21
CA ASP A 479 -25.14 10.51 14.45
C ASP A 479 -26.33 10.77 15.39
N PRO A 480 -27.19 11.79 15.14
CA PRO A 480 -28.29 12.15 16.03
C PRO A 480 -29.37 11.08 16.18
N THR A 481 -29.40 10.09 15.27
CA THR A 481 -30.33 8.94 15.32
C THR A 481 -29.72 7.71 16.04
N GLY A 482 -28.50 7.84 16.57
CA GLY A 482 -27.69 6.82 17.20
C GLY A 482 -26.55 6.34 16.26
N PRO A 483 -25.49 5.74 16.82
CA PRO A 483 -24.32 5.34 16.07
C PRO A 483 -24.66 4.61 14.78
N ARG A 484 -24.02 5.00 13.67
CA ARG A 484 -24.32 4.51 12.35
C ARG A 484 -23.09 4.56 11.43
N ARG A 485 -23.07 3.68 10.43
CA ARG A 485 -22.09 3.71 9.33
C ARG A 485 -21.98 5.15 8.77
N SER A 486 -20.76 5.66 8.65
CA SER A 486 -20.51 7.06 8.17
C SER A 486 -21.17 7.34 6.81
N TRP A 487 -21.21 6.37 5.91
CA TRP A 487 -21.82 6.49 4.58
C TRP A 487 -23.31 6.76 4.53
N VAL A 488 -24.03 6.47 5.60
CA VAL A 488 -25.48 6.68 5.70
C VAL A 488 -25.86 7.53 6.90
N SER A 489 -24.86 8.13 7.56
CA SER A 489 -25.07 8.91 8.77
C SER A 489 -25.52 10.34 8.48
N GLU A 490 -26.11 10.95 9.49
CA GLU A 490 -26.53 12.34 9.50
C GLU A 490 -25.52 13.19 10.26
N SER A 491 -25.22 14.36 9.72
CA SER A 491 -24.50 15.38 10.49
C SER A 491 -25.43 16.03 11.50
N LYS A 492 -25.04 16.02 12.76
CA LYS A 492 -25.82 16.64 13.85
C LYS A 492 -26.13 18.11 13.59
N SER A 493 -25.19 18.83 12.99
CA SER A 493 -25.28 20.25 12.77
C SER A 493 -26.14 20.67 11.58
N THR A 494 -26.46 19.76 10.66
CA THR A 494 -27.26 20.03 9.46
C THR A 494 -28.56 19.23 9.43
N GLY A 495 -28.64 18.14 10.21
CA GLY A 495 -29.77 17.22 10.20
C GLY A 495 -29.97 16.52 8.86
N ARG A 496 -28.91 16.32 8.09
CA ARG A 496 -28.95 15.69 6.76
C ARG A 496 -28.06 14.45 6.70
N GLN A 497 -28.51 13.47 5.97
CA GLN A 497 -27.62 12.39 5.48
C GLN A 497 -26.68 12.97 4.42
N ASP A 498 -25.52 13.41 4.85
CA ASP A 498 -24.53 14.10 4.02
C ASP A 498 -23.12 13.51 4.15
N TYR A 499 -23.03 12.22 4.46
CA TYR A 499 -21.77 11.51 4.70
C TYR A 499 -20.98 12.08 5.87
N ASP A 500 -21.65 12.47 6.94
CA ASP A 500 -21.02 13.05 8.12
C ASP A 500 -20.10 14.24 7.80
N LEU A 501 -20.69 15.35 7.36
CA LEU A 501 -19.92 16.57 7.13
C LEU A 501 -19.26 17.08 8.41
N ASP A 502 -19.89 16.90 9.58
CA ASP A 502 -19.33 17.36 10.86
C ASP A 502 -18.01 16.63 11.17
N GLY A 503 -17.96 15.30 10.98
CA GLY A 503 -16.74 14.51 11.10
C GLY A 503 -15.70 14.88 10.05
N ALA A 504 -16.11 15.13 8.79
CA ALA A 504 -15.21 15.59 7.75
C ALA A 504 -14.57 16.95 8.08
N ILE A 505 -15.33 17.90 8.64
CA ILE A 505 -14.82 19.19 9.11
C ILE A 505 -13.85 18.98 10.29
N CYS A 506 -14.17 18.09 11.23
CA CYS A 506 -13.29 17.76 12.34
C CYS A 506 -11.96 17.19 11.82
N LEU A 507 -11.98 16.17 10.94
CA LEU A 507 -10.78 15.60 10.35
C LEU A 507 -9.93 16.66 9.62
N ARG A 508 -10.56 17.56 8.87
CA ARG A 508 -9.85 18.68 8.24
C ARG A 508 -9.21 19.59 9.28
N GLY A 509 -9.89 19.83 10.39
CA GLY A 509 -9.41 20.61 11.52
C GLY A 509 -8.14 20.03 12.18
N LEU A 510 -7.92 18.71 12.10
CA LEU A 510 -6.69 18.08 12.60
C LEU A 510 -5.44 18.51 11.81
N VAL A 511 -5.61 18.79 10.53
CA VAL A 511 -4.52 19.25 9.66
C VAL A 511 -4.32 20.76 9.72
N THR A 512 -5.42 21.53 9.76
CA THR A 512 -5.39 23.00 9.60
C THR A 512 -5.60 23.78 10.89
N GLY A 513 -6.09 23.13 11.94
CA GLY A 513 -6.47 23.73 13.20
C GLY A 513 -5.34 23.78 14.25
N GLN A 514 -5.72 24.20 15.48
CA GLN A 514 -4.81 24.41 16.60
C GLN A 514 -5.28 23.70 17.89
N SER A 515 -6.21 22.73 17.79
CA SER A 515 -6.63 21.96 18.96
C SER A 515 -5.48 21.09 19.50
N PRO A 516 -5.55 20.57 20.73
CA PRO A 516 -4.56 19.61 21.22
C PRO A 516 -4.38 18.41 20.30
N GLU A 517 -5.48 17.86 19.78
CA GLU A 517 -5.50 16.71 18.84
C GLU A 517 -4.84 17.11 17.52
N ALA A 518 -5.17 18.28 16.97
CA ALA A 518 -4.54 18.80 15.76
C ALA A 518 -3.01 18.92 15.91
N ARG A 519 -2.54 19.46 17.05
CA ARG A 519 -1.10 19.53 17.32
C ARG A 519 -0.44 18.16 17.40
N ARG A 520 -1.11 17.16 18.01
CA ARG A 520 -0.61 15.77 18.03
C ARG A 520 -0.45 15.19 16.62
N VAL A 521 -1.49 15.32 15.80
CA VAL A 521 -1.49 14.83 14.42
C VAL A 521 -0.41 15.53 13.58
N GLN A 522 -0.33 16.85 13.65
CA GLN A 522 0.67 17.65 12.91
C GLN A 522 2.11 17.32 13.34
N ALA A 523 2.33 17.09 14.64
CA ALA A 523 3.63 16.66 15.14
C ALA A 523 4.00 15.27 14.60
N GLY A 524 3.05 14.33 14.56
CA GLY A 524 3.27 13.01 13.98
C GLY A 524 3.58 13.06 12.48
N ILE A 525 2.86 13.89 11.72
CA ILE A 525 3.14 14.11 10.28
C ILE A 525 4.58 14.63 10.07
N ALA A 526 5.07 15.47 10.94
CA ALA A 526 6.41 16.04 10.81
C ALA A 526 7.54 15.02 11.00
N GLU A 527 7.26 13.84 11.56
CA GLU A 527 8.26 12.79 11.82
C GLU A 527 8.70 12.02 10.57
N PHE A 528 7.92 12.05 9.49
CA PHE A 528 8.14 11.20 8.30
C PHE A 528 8.06 11.94 6.96
N LEU A 529 8.24 13.24 6.93
CA LEU A 529 8.28 13.99 5.67
C LEU A 529 9.48 13.55 4.83
N ALA A 530 9.23 13.22 3.56
CA ALA A 530 10.27 12.76 2.65
C ALA A 530 11.33 13.83 2.40
N SER A 531 12.57 13.38 2.34
CA SER A 531 13.73 14.25 2.07
C SER A 531 14.04 14.41 0.58
N GLY A 532 13.66 13.44 -0.23
CA GLY A 532 14.02 13.34 -1.65
C GLY A 532 15.46 12.87 -1.89
N ARG A 533 16.22 12.54 -0.84
CA ARG A 533 17.62 12.16 -0.96
C ARG A 533 17.79 10.66 -1.17
N LEU A 534 18.20 10.28 -2.39
CA LEU A 534 18.45 8.87 -2.77
C LEU A 534 19.95 8.57 -2.93
N ASP A 535 20.82 9.58 -2.85
CA ASP A 535 22.28 9.51 -3.05
C ASP A 535 22.67 8.83 -4.38
N GLY A 536 21.88 9.09 -5.44
CA GLY A 536 22.14 8.55 -6.76
C GLY A 536 21.76 7.07 -6.93
N LYS A 537 20.96 6.52 -6.03
CA LYS A 537 20.45 5.14 -6.14
C LYS A 537 19.54 5.02 -7.38
N PRO A 538 19.76 4.02 -8.27
CA PRO A 538 18.87 3.77 -9.41
C PRO A 538 17.43 3.62 -8.96
N THR A 539 16.54 4.46 -9.47
CA THR A 539 15.14 4.49 -9.05
C THR A 539 14.23 4.73 -10.24
N ILE A 540 13.17 3.93 -10.38
CA ILE A 540 12.08 4.16 -11.34
C ILE A 540 10.79 4.37 -10.55
N ILE A 541 10.09 5.48 -10.79
CA ILE A 541 8.74 5.72 -10.33
C ILE A 541 7.80 5.58 -11.53
N VAL A 542 6.78 4.73 -11.40
CA VAL A 542 5.69 4.58 -12.37
C VAL A 542 4.41 5.10 -11.74
N HIS A 543 3.69 6.01 -12.39
CA HIS A 543 2.46 6.57 -11.82
C HIS A 543 1.39 6.83 -12.87
N GLY A 544 0.14 6.49 -12.54
CA GLY A 544 -1.02 6.76 -13.39
C GLY A 544 -1.41 8.24 -13.32
N ARG A 545 -1.56 8.87 -14.49
CA ARG A 545 -1.94 10.30 -14.57
C ARG A 545 -3.30 10.60 -13.98
N ASN A 546 -4.22 9.62 -14.03
CA ASN A 546 -5.60 9.76 -13.58
C ASN A 546 -5.80 9.33 -12.13
N ASP A 547 -4.73 9.07 -11.38
CA ASP A 547 -4.80 8.65 -9.99
C ASP A 547 -5.42 9.76 -9.13
N ASP A 548 -6.65 9.54 -8.66
CA ASP A 548 -7.40 10.45 -7.79
C ASP A 548 -7.16 10.16 -6.30
N ARG A 549 -6.58 9.01 -5.98
CA ARG A 549 -6.31 8.54 -4.62
C ARG A 549 -4.94 8.99 -4.10
N VAL A 550 -3.91 8.87 -4.92
CA VAL A 550 -2.58 9.42 -4.69
C VAL A 550 -2.22 10.34 -5.87
N PRO A 551 -2.84 11.52 -5.99
CA PRO A 551 -2.67 12.36 -7.17
C PRO A 551 -1.20 12.67 -7.45
N VAL A 552 -0.79 12.49 -8.72
CA VAL A 552 0.58 12.75 -9.18
C VAL A 552 1.06 14.15 -8.85
N SER A 553 0.13 15.12 -8.78
CA SER A 553 0.41 16.53 -8.45
C SER A 553 0.81 16.76 -6.99
N PHE A 554 0.42 15.87 -6.08
CA PHE A 554 0.75 15.96 -4.65
C PHE A 554 1.93 15.08 -4.25
N SER A 555 2.23 14.05 -5.01
CA SER A 555 3.19 12.98 -4.69
C SER A 555 4.35 12.92 -5.68
N SER A 556 4.27 12.13 -6.75
CA SER A 556 5.42 11.81 -7.59
C SER A 556 6.03 13.00 -8.31
N ARG A 557 5.24 13.88 -8.91
CA ARG A 557 5.79 15.05 -9.63
C ARG A 557 6.60 15.96 -8.71
N PRO A 558 6.08 16.39 -7.54
CA PRO A 558 6.89 17.19 -6.61
C PRO A 558 8.03 16.40 -5.98
N TYR A 559 7.91 15.08 -5.74
CA TYR A 559 9.01 14.27 -5.24
C TYR A 559 10.19 14.21 -6.20
N VAL A 560 9.92 14.07 -7.50
CA VAL A 560 10.95 14.12 -8.57
C VAL A 560 11.71 15.44 -8.55
N GLY A 561 11.00 16.56 -8.42
CA GLY A 561 11.62 17.88 -8.29
C GLY A 561 12.43 18.02 -7.00
N LEU A 562 11.95 17.47 -5.91
CA LEU A 562 12.66 17.46 -4.63
C LEU A 562 13.95 16.63 -4.71
N ASN A 563 13.90 15.44 -5.34
CA ASN A 563 15.09 14.62 -5.55
C ASN A 563 16.14 15.34 -6.39
N ASP A 564 15.72 16.04 -7.46
CA ASP A 564 16.66 16.83 -8.28
C ASP A 564 17.34 17.94 -7.46
N LEU A 565 16.62 18.59 -6.54
CA LEU A 565 17.21 19.58 -5.63
C LEU A 565 18.20 18.96 -4.64
N GLN A 566 18.00 17.70 -4.24
CA GLN A 566 18.84 17.01 -3.24
C GLN A 566 20.04 16.32 -3.87
N ASP A 567 19.85 15.53 -4.91
CA ASP A 567 20.89 14.72 -5.53
C ASP A 567 21.55 15.43 -6.73
N GLY A 568 20.85 16.35 -7.38
CA GLY A 568 21.37 17.11 -8.55
C GLY A 568 21.86 16.17 -9.65
N ALA A 569 23.08 16.41 -10.11
CA ALA A 569 23.70 15.62 -11.19
C ALA A 569 23.94 14.13 -10.83
N ARG A 570 23.84 13.75 -9.55
CA ARG A 570 23.97 12.35 -9.12
C ARG A 570 22.65 11.59 -9.26
N SER A 571 21.51 12.27 -9.41
CA SER A 571 20.20 11.64 -9.47
C SER A 571 20.10 10.61 -10.60
N GLN A 572 19.74 9.40 -10.24
CA GLN A 572 19.39 8.33 -11.17
C GLN A 572 17.89 8.01 -11.11
N LEU A 573 17.06 8.92 -10.57
CA LEU A 573 15.63 8.77 -10.57
C LEU A 573 15.05 8.97 -11.97
N ARG A 574 14.16 8.08 -12.39
CA ARG A 574 13.39 8.14 -13.63
C ARG A 574 11.90 8.11 -13.30
N TYR A 575 11.15 9.00 -13.92
CA TYR A 575 9.72 9.13 -13.71
C TYR A 575 8.94 8.76 -14.97
N ILE A 576 8.11 7.76 -14.87
CA ILE A 576 7.26 7.25 -15.94
C ILE A 576 5.81 7.56 -15.58
N GLU A 577 5.21 8.52 -16.26
CA GLU A 577 3.81 8.87 -16.08
C GLU A 577 2.96 8.20 -17.17
N VAL A 578 1.94 7.44 -16.77
CA VAL A 578 1.12 6.64 -17.69
C VAL A 578 -0.26 7.27 -17.82
N THR A 579 -0.68 7.59 -19.06
CA THR A 579 -2.02 8.13 -19.30
C THR A 579 -3.09 7.06 -19.20
N ASN A 580 -4.35 7.45 -18.96
CA ASN A 580 -5.49 6.54 -18.79
C ASN A 580 -5.25 5.44 -17.74
N ALA A 581 -4.52 5.76 -16.69
CA ALA A 581 -4.25 4.87 -15.59
C ALA A 581 -4.57 5.57 -14.27
N GLU A 582 -5.27 4.85 -13.41
CA GLU A 582 -5.67 5.30 -12.09
C GLU A 582 -5.25 4.25 -11.03
N HIS A 583 -5.51 4.52 -9.75
CA HIS A 583 -5.01 3.72 -8.66
C HIS A 583 -5.62 2.31 -8.59
N PHE A 584 -6.95 2.21 -8.76
CA PHE A 584 -7.72 0.96 -8.66
C PHE A 584 -8.90 0.98 -9.62
N GLY A 585 -9.65 -0.14 -9.66
CA GLY A 585 -11.00 -0.16 -10.19
C GLY A 585 -11.10 -0.21 -11.70
N THR A 586 -10.01 -0.42 -12.40
CA THR A 586 -9.98 -0.48 -13.86
C THR A 586 -10.85 -1.61 -14.46
N ASP A 587 -11.44 -2.48 -13.64
CA ASP A 587 -12.42 -3.52 -13.98
C ASP A 587 -13.87 -3.10 -13.70
N LEU A 588 -14.08 -1.96 -13.05
CA LEU A 588 -15.43 -1.48 -12.75
C LEU A 588 -16.10 -0.87 -13.97
N PRO A 589 -17.46 -1.00 -14.09
CA PRO A 589 -18.19 -0.42 -15.21
C PRO A 589 -17.91 1.07 -15.39
N GLY A 590 -17.52 1.45 -16.60
CA GLY A 590 -17.18 2.82 -16.98
C GLY A 590 -15.69 3.17 -16.80
N PHE A 591 -14.99 2.52 -15.86
CA PHE A 591 -13.51 2.55 -15.81
C PHE A 591 -12.92 1.52 -16.78
N ASP A 592 -13.53 0.35 -16.89
CA ASP A 592 -13.13 -0.72 -17.79
C ASP A 592 -12.97 -0.28 -19.26
N THR A 593 -13.74 0.70 -19.70
CA THR A 593 -13.66 1.27 -21.06
C THR A 593 -12.64 2.38 -21.21
N ARG A 594 -12.22 3.04 -20.11
CA ARG A 594 -11.41 4.28 -20.10
C ARG A 594 -10.01 4.08 -19.55
N MET A 595 -9.82 3.16 -18.60
CA MET A 595 -8.58 2.98 -17.85
C MET A 595 -7.86 1.69 -18.23
N ILE A 596 -6.54 1.69 -18.02
CA ILE A 596 -5.67 0.53 -18.21
C ILE A 596 -4.96 0.16 -16.88
N PRO A 597 -4.54 -1.09 -16.67
CA PRO A 597 -3.90 -1.51 -15.44
C PRO A 597 -2.45 -1.00 -15.36
N LEU A 598 -2.11 -0.35 -14.25
CA LEU A 598 -0.77 0.15 -14.00
C LEU A 598 0.21 -0.98 -13.62
N THR A 599 -0.29 -2.11 -13.10
CA THR A 599 0.52 -3.28 -12.71
C THR A 599 1.45 -3.75 -13.83
N LEU A 600 0.98 -3.79 -15.09
CA LEU A 600 1.81 -4.17 -16.23
C LEU A 600 3.04 -3.24 -16.39
N TYR A 601 2.86 -1.94 -16.17
CA TYR A 601 3.96 -0.97 -16.23
C TYR A 601 4.91 -1.08 -15.06
N HIS A 602 4.43 -1.50 -13.89
CA HIS A 602 5.27 -1.82 -12.73
C HIS A 602 6.20 -2.99 -13.04
N LEU A 603 5.65 -4.09 -13.57
CA LEU A 603 6.42 -5.28 -13.95
C LEU A 603 7.46 -4.94 -15.04
N ARG A 604 7.09 -4.17 -16.06
CA ARG A 604 8.02 -3.68 -17.08
C ARG A 604 9.14 -2.80 -16.51
N ALA A 605 8.82 -1.99 -15.50
CA ALA A 605 9.83 -1.18 -14.83
C ALA A 605 10.80 -2.05 -14.00
N LEU A 606 10.31 -3.14 -13.41
CA LEU A 606 11.17 -4.15 -12.75
C LEU A 606 12.10 -4.82 -13.76
N ASP A 607 11.61 -5.20 -14.95
CA ASP A 607 12.44 -5.77 -16.02
C ASP A 607 13.53 -4.79 -16.49
N LEU A 608 13.18 -3.52 -16.69
CA LEU A 608 14.15 -2.48 -17.05
C LEU A 608 15.20 -2.27 -15.97
N MET A 609 14.81 -2.27 -14.70
CA MET A 609 15.73 -2.16 -13.57
C MET A 609 16.61 -3.40 -13.46
N TRP A 610 16.06 -4.59 -13.66
CA TRP A 610 16.82 -5.84 -13.68
C TRP A 610 17.87 -5.85 -14.77
N ASP A 611 17.52 -5.43 -15.97
CA ASP A 611 18.44 -5.32 -17.10
C ASP A 611 19.54 -4.28 -16.85
N HIS A 612 19.18 -3.17 -16.19
CA HIS A 612 20.16 -2.17 -15.76
C HIS A 612 21.20 -2.78 -14.80
N LEU A 613 20.73 -3.45 -13.75
CA LEU A 613 21.60 -4.00 -12.69
C LEU A 613 22.42 -5.21 -13.16
N THR A 614 21.89 -6.03 -14.07
CA THR A 614 22.48 -7.33 -14.43
C THR A 614 23.20 -7.34 -15.78
N LYS A 615 22.82 -6.43 -16.68
CA LYS A 615 23.39 -6.35 -18.05
C LYS A 615 24.04 -5.00 -18.33
N GLY A 616 23.95 -4.02 -17.43
CA GLY A 616 24.43 -2.65 -17.63
C GLY A 616 23.61 -1.88 -18.66
N ALA A 617 22.36 -2.27 -18.91
CA ALA A 617 21.47 -1.54 -19.81
C ALA A 617 21.18 -0.13 -19.27
N PRO A 618 21.01 0.91 -20.11
CA PRO A 618 20.62 2.22 -19.64
C PRO A 618 19.22 2.20 -19.02
N LEU A 619 18.99 3.03 -17.99
CA LEU A 619 17.65 3.30 -17.51
C LEU A 619 16.85 4.09 -18.56
N PRO A 620 15.51 3.92 -18.63
CA PRO A 620 14.68 4.75 -19.52
C PRO A 620 14.76 6.23 -19.12
N GLU A 621 14.63 7.14 -20.08
CA GLU A 621 14.48 8.56 -19.76
C GLU A 621 13.09 8.81 -19.12
N SER A 622 12.99 9.84 -18.26
CA SER A 622 11.71 10.26 -17.69
C SER A 622 10.74 10.68 -18.78
N GLN A 623 9.50 10.18 -18.75
CA GLN A 623 8.59 10.29 -19.88
C GLN A 623 7.11 10.10 -19.51
N VAL A 624 6.25 10.55 -20.40
CA VAL A 624 4.83 10.19 -20.45
C VAL A 624 4.67 9.02 -21.41
N VAL A 625 4.07 7.92 -20.95
CA VAL A 625 3.67 6.80 -21.80
C VAL A 625 2.19 6.96 -22.15
N ARG A 626 1.92 7.13 -23.44
CA ARG A 626 0.56 7.33 -23.92
C ARG A 626 -0.10 6.01 -24.24
N THR A 627 -1.09 5.67 -23.44
CA THR A 627 -1.91 4.46 -23.61
C THR A 627 -3.17 4.78 -24.40
N SER A 628 -3.86 3.75 -24.84
CA SER A 628 -5.16 3.88 -25.52
C SER A 628 -6.24 3.15 -24.72
N PRO A 629 -7.34 3.82 -24.34
CA PRO A 629 -8.48 3.18 -23.72
C PRO A 629 -9.02 2.01 -24.56
N ARG A 630 -9.63 1.03 -23.87
CA ARG A 630 -10.26 -0.12 -24.59
C ARG A 630 -11.51 0.29 -25.37
N GLY A 631 -12.22 1.33 -24.91
CA GLY A 631 -13.52 1.70 -25.47
C GLY A 631 -14.58 0.66 -25.19
N GLY A 632 -15.69 0.71 -25.95
CA GLY A 632 -16.82 -0.19 -25.80
C GLY A 632 -17.88 0.33 -24.84
N GLU A 633 -18.75 -0.57 -24.33
CA GLU A 633 -19.82 -0.28 -23.39
C GLU A 633 -19.35 -0.53 -21.96
N ALA A 634 -19.76 0.32 -21.02
CA ALA A 634 -19.42 0.22 -19.60
C ALA A 634 -19.83 -1.15 -19.02
N GLY A 635 -18.91 -1.85 -18.38
CA GLY A 635 -19.08 -3.22 -17.89
C GLY A 635 -18.90 -4.32 -18.94
N HIS A 636 -18.72 -3.95 -20.20
CA HIS A 636 -18.54 -4.84 -21.34
C HIS A 636 -17.39 -4.41 -22.26
N ALA A 637 -16.36 -3.80 -21.69
CA ALA A 637 -15.19 -3.38 -22.46
C ALA A 637 -14.54 -4.57 -23.19
N PRO A 638 -14.05 -4.39 -24.42
CA PRO A 638 -13.32 -5.44 -25.13
C PRO A 638 -12.05 -5.81 -24.33
N PRO A 639 -11.52 -7.02 -24.51
CA PRO A 639 -10.30 -7.43 -23.84
C PRO A 639 -9.14 -6.47 -24.13
N LEU A 640 -8.39 -6.12 -23.09
CA LEU A 640 -7.17 -5.28 -23.23
C LEU A 640 -6.19 -5.93 -24.20
N GLN A 641 -5.68 -5.18 -25.17
CA GLN A 641 -4.72 -5.63 -26.17
C GLN A 641 -3.35 -5.00 -25.93
N ALA A 642 -2.28 -5.63 -26.43
CA ALA A 642 -0.94 -5.04 -26.36
C ALA A 642 -0.86 -3.64 -26.98
N ALA A 643 -1.68 -3.37 -28.00
CA ALA A 643 -1.77 -2.05 -28.64
C ALA A 643 -2.33 -0.94 -27.70
N ASN A 644 -3.13 -1.32 -26.69
CA ASN A 644 -3.63 -0.36 -25.69
C ASN A 644 -2.51 0.09 -24.73
N VAL A 645 -1.52 -0.76 -24.52
CA VAL A 645 -0.48 -0.65 -23.49
C VAL A 645 0.92 -0.73 -24.12
N PRO A 646 1.37 0.32 -24.83
CA PRO A 646 2.69 0.34 -25.46
C PRO A 646 3.81 0.13 -24.43
N PRO A 647 4.99 -0.37 -24.82
CA PRO A 647 6.12 -0.52 -23.93
C PRO A 647 6.65 0.83 -23.43
N ILE A 648 7.48 0.81 -22.38
CA ILE A 648 8.26 1.98 -21.93
C ILE A 648 9.51 2.05 -22.84
N PRO A 649 9.65 3.01 -23.77
CA PRO A 649 10.85 3.13 -24.57
C PRO A 649 12.02 3.66 -23.72
N LEU A 650 13.24 3.24 -24.04
CA LEU A 650 14.44 3.79 -23.39
C LEU A 650 14.63 5.28 -23.66
N VAL A 651 14.31 5.69 -24.87
CA VAL A 651 14.32 7.09 -25.34
C VAL A 651 12.93 7.44 -25.86
N PRO A 652 12.18 8.31 -25.19
CA PRO A 652 10.85 8.71 -25.63
C PRO A 652 10.89 9.63 -26.85
N HIS A 653 9.74 9.78 -27.50
CA HIS A 653 9.57 10.88 -28.45
C HIS A 653 9.83 12.24 -27.78
N PRO A 654 10.37 13.23 -28.47
CA PRO A 654 10.66 14.54 -27.87
C PRO A 654 9.45 15.19 -27.16
N GLY A 655 8.24 15.01 -27.71
CA GLY A 655 6.98 15.51 -27.14
C GLY A 655 6.44 14.71 -25.94
N GLU A 656 7.12 13.65 -25.53
CA GLU A 656 6.74 12.79 -24.40
C GLU A 656 7.78 12.82 -23.28
N ARG A 657 8.91 13.47 -23.51
CA ARG A 657 10.00 13.55 -22.54
C ARG A 657 9.61 14.46 -21.37
N ILE A 658 9.71 13.95 -20.15
CA ILE A 658 9.65 14.74 -18.92
C ILE A 658 11.05 15.27 -18.65
N THR A 659 11.16 16.58 -18.44
CA THR A 659 12.44 17.21 -18.09
C THR A 659 12.45 17.68 -16.65
N VAL A 660 13.59 17.50 -16.00
CA VAL A 660 13.79 17.87 -14.59
C VAL A 660 15.08 18.68 -14.48
N GLU A 661 14.97 19.90 -13.99
CA GLU A 661 16.15 20.79 -13.85
C GLU A 661 15.92 21.77 -12.69
N LYS A 662 16.80 21.77 -11.73
CA LYS A 662 16.81 22.71 -10.55
C LYS A 662 15.47 22.76 -9.83
N GLY A 663 14.86 21.58 -9.61
CA GLY A 663 13.57 21.42 -8.96
C GLY A 663 12.36 21.70 -9.86
N ARG A 664 12.59 22.06 -11.13
CA ARG A 664 11.52 22.24 -12.11
C ARG A 664 11.26 20.93 -12.86
N VAL A 665 10.04 20.45 -12.77
CA VAL A 665 9.55 19.26 -13.48
C VAL A 665 8.59 19.72 -14.57
N THR A 666 8.94 19.50 -15.84
CA THR A 666 8.08 19.85 -16.98
C THR A 666 7.47 18.59 -17.57
N ILE A 667 6.14 18.51 -17.50
CA ILE A 667 5.35 17.37 -17.93
C ILE A 667 4.69 17.71 -19.29
N PRO A 668 4.86 16.88 -20.32
CA PRO A 668 4.09 16.99 -21.57
C PRO A 668 2.58 16.83 -21.35
N GLU A 669 1.77 17.53 -22.15
CA GLU A 669 0.32 17.36 -22.15
C GLU A 669 -0.10 15.93 -22.49
#